data_c05f59729a4e6d32423279013a7606b1
#
_entry.id   c05f59729a4e6d32423279013a7606b1
#
_cell.length_a   1.000
_cell.length_b   1.000
_cell.length_c   1.000
_cell.angle_alpha   90.00
_cell.angle_beta   90.00
_cell.angle_gamma   90.00
#
_symmetry.space_group_name_H-M   'P 1'
#
loop_
_entity.id
_entity.type
_entity.pdbx_description
1 polymer ?
#
loop_
_entity_poly.entity_id
_entity_poly.type
_entity_poly.pdbx_seq_one_letter_code
_entity_poly.pdbx_strand_id
1 'polypeptide(L)'
;MADTFLGPIFEIFNSLAVVGGATVAIVATVAVSPQVVGLLRQRSYDRATEHERRRWLLRLDATAARDPDAAGRLVAALHPDIRRGVSRWASGWPRLALAVTWTGGRARWEIEAPRQLSRAVESAVAAAYPGAEFEEIESRGETGNGLRLGIRGAPPSDGSTRSADFGALLTELLARLPAGAEAAWTLRSTPLPNGEDTTSDDHIGPGEMFLDSLLNRSPRHVSSAAAHRTARAPRPNFSVTASLEATSAPAAALRAWLFDAVGAVGSLRASGWRIEASVGGRSAPMRLVATDVAELWGVSGAAADARAVDIVRSRRLPAPLVAAAPGLRPSGLDAGRPVLVPDSLFARHMLLLGRTGSGKSTELVALAADDLRCGRGFTFIDPHGDAVARLLDSVPEDQAHRVHLLELAEKDHPRGFNPIELDGADPEIVAAQFVDTMRDLYFAHLASPPYRQLQYLRSALLTLLTKPHGPDGPWTLEALNLLFIDPRFRQELIAGLDDPILAAFWKHQWPQRARGATDPSADALISKLAAFLSYPSIRAIVSAPVSTIRPRRIMDAGEVLLVDLSRAGGDNAWLFGGLVIARYYVDALGRQALAPSERVPHTLYVDEVQNFDTSALRGTTGEGRKFALRLAMATQYFDALGRELQQAIRANVATVTLLQPSADDARLLRDEMAPLTERDLINLPRFRMAVRTELEGDARVLTADVLPEPPSLGSADLVRRLSDARDSRGGLA
;
A
#
# COMPACT_ATOMS: atom_id res chain seq x y z
N MET A 1 -28.46 -29.14 -32.09
CA MET A 1 -27.94 -29.06 -33.49
C MET A 1 -26.77 -30.00 -33.78
N ALA A 2 -26.01 -30.46 -32.80
CA ALA A 2 -24.97 -31.49 -33.06
C ALA A 2 -25.53 -32.88 -33.29
N ASP A 3 -26.64 -33.24 -32.65
CA ASP A 3 -27.27 -34.55 -32.79
C ASP A 3 -28.00 -34.73 -34.13
N THR A 4 -28.45 -33.67 -34.77
CA THR A 4 -29.14 -33.74 -36.08
C THR A 4 -28.18 -33.94 -37.27
N PHE A 5 -26.86 -33.68 -37.09
CA PHE A 5 -25.88 -33.85 -38.15
C PHE A 5 -25.00 -35.09 -38.02
N LEU A 6 -24.84 -35.63 -36.81
CA LEU A 6 -24.03 -36.82 -36.57
C LEU A 6 -24.84 -38.12 -36.67
N GLY A 7 -26.16 -38.04 -36.45
CA GLY A 7 -27.05 -39.23 -36.60
C GLY A 7 -26.97 -39.84 -37.99
N PRO A 8 -27.15 -39.07 -39.07
CA PRO A 8 -27.06 -39.63 -40.42
C PRO A 8 -25.67 -40.14 -40.79
N ILE A 9 -24.61 -39.55 -40.25
CA ILE A 9 -23.22 -40.00 -40.49
C ILE A 9 -22.96 -41.33 -39.76
N PHE A 10 -23.50 -41.52 -38.56
CA PHE A 10 -23.39 -42.77 -37.81
C PHE A 10 -24.22 -43.89 -38.42
N GLU A 11 -25.40 -43.57 -38.98
CA GLU A 11 -26.19 -44.56 -39.74
C GLU A 11 -25.52 -44.97 -41.04
N ILE A 12 -24.91 -44.05 -41.77
CA ILE A 12 -24.09 -44.32 -42.95
C ILE A 12 -22.89 -45.19 -42.56
N PHE A 13 -22.22 -44.95 -41.44
CA PHE A 13 -21.12 -45.74 -40.92
C PHE A 13 -21.55 -47.17 -40.56
N ASN A 14 -22.69 -47.33 -39.90
CA ASN A 14 -23.22 -48.67 -39.57
C ASN A 14 -23.71 -49.43 -40.79
N SER A 15 -24.29 -48.74 -41.77
CA SER A 15 -24.75 -49.38 -43.00
C SER A 15 -23.58 -49.82 -43.93
N LEU A 16 -22.45 -49.13 -43.87
CA LEU A 16 -21.24 -49.44 -44.64
C LEU A 16 -20.34 -50.52 -43.97
N ALA A 17 -20.47 -50.73 -42.66
CA ALA A 17 -19.75 -51.77 -41.94
C ALA A 17 -20.21 -53.22 -42.30
N VAL A 18 -21.34 -53.34 -42.98
CA VAL A 18 -21.89 -54.63 -43.41
C VAL A 18 -21.38 -55.09 -44.80
N VAL A 19 -20.70 -54.21 -45.55
CA VAL A 19 -20.25 -54.52 -46.93
C VAL A 19 -18.71 -54.23 -47.07
N GLY A 20 -17.88 -55.12 -46.60
CA GLY A 20 -16.45 -55.21 -46.96
C GLY A 20 -15.46 -54.29 -46.19
N GLY A 21 -14.88 -54.85 -45.17
CA GLY A 21 -14.21 -54.21 -44.05
C GLY A 21 -12.91 -53.39 -44.27
N ALA A 22 -12.11 -53.51 -45.23
CA ALA A 22 -10.79 -52.85 -45.25
C ALA A 22 -10.73 -51.60 -46.17
N THR A 23 -11.41 -51.61 -47.29
CA THR A 23 -11.37 -50.54 -48.29
C THR A 23 -12.21 -49.34 -47.89
N VAL A 24 -13.33 -49.59 -47.14
CA VAL A 24 -14.23 -48.52 -46.66
C VAL A 24 -13.63 -47.74 -45.49
N ALA A 25 -12.83 -48.38 -44.64
CA ALA A 25 -12.14 -47.67 -43.55
C ALA A 25 -11.12 -46.65 -44.06
N ILE A 26 -10.42 -46.98 -45.18
CA ILE A 26 -9.46 -46.06 -45.79
C ILE A 26 -10.15 -44.90 -46.49
N VAL A 27 -11.26 -45.15 -47.18
CA VAL A 27 -12.03 -44.08 -47.86
C VAL A 27 -12.74 -43.17 -46.85
N ALA A 28 -13.26 -43.69 -45.76
CA ALA A 28 -13.87 -42.92 -44.70
C ALA A 28 -12.85 -42.07 -43.94
N THR A 29 -11.64 -42.57 -43.75
CA THR A 29 -10.54 -41.82 -43.10
C THR A 29 -9.99 -40.69 -44.00
N VAL A 30 -10.07 -40.86 -45.33
CA VAL A 30 -9.66 -39.83 -46.32
C VAL A 30 -10.79 -38.80 -46.54
N ALA A 31 -12.05 -39.17 -46.35
CA ALA A 31 -13.20 -38.27 -46.57
C ALA A 31 -13.48 -37.29 -45.43
N VAL A 32 -13.06 -37.61 -44.20
CA VAL A 32 -13.15 -36.66 -43.08
C VAL A 32 -12.00 -35.64 -43.20
N SER A 33 -12.29 -34.49 -43.79
CA SER A 33 -11.30 -33.42 -43.96
C SER A 33 -10.53 -33.20 -42.64
N PRO A 34 -9.18 -33.13 -42.68
CA PRO A 34 -8.35 -32.83 -41.51
C PRO A 34 -8.80 -31.59 -40.75
N GLN A 35 -9.50 -30.66 -41.43
CA GLN A 35 -10.12 -29.47 -40.88
C GLN A 35 -11.27 -29.83 -39.93
N VAL A 36 -12.10 -30.82 -40.24
CA VAL A 36 -13.24 -31.25 -39.39
C VAL A 36 -12.70 -31.93 -38.12
N VAL A 37 -11.69 -32.80 -38.28
CA VAL A 37 -11.03 -33.45 -37.13
C VAL A 37 -10.36 -32.40 -36.23
N GLY A 38 -9.69 -31.39 -36.80
CA GLY A 38 -9.09 -30.27 -36.08
C GLY A 38 -10.15 -29.46 -35.32
N LEU A 39 -11.30 -29.20 -35.94
CA LEU A 39 -12.40 -28.48 -35.32
C LEU A 39 -13.05 -29.23 -34.15
N LEU A 40 -13.24 -30.55 -34.33
CA LEU A 40 -13.82 -31.42 -33.28
C LEU A 40 -12.86 -31.55 -32.08
N ARG A 41 -11.58 -31.74 -32.33
CA ARG A 41 -10.53 -31.75 -31.28
C ARG A 41 -10.47 -30.43 -30.54
N GLN A 42 -10.50 -29.31 -31.27
CA GLN A 42 -10.48 -27.97 -30.65
C GLN A 42 -11.72 -27.73 -29.79
N ARG A 43 -12.91 -28.15 -30.27
CA ARG A 43 -14.15 -28.06 -29.46
C ARG A 43 -14.10 -28.92 -28.21
N SER A 44 -13.55 -30.13 -28.32
CA SER A 44 -13.35 -31.03 -27.18
C SER A 44 -12.39 -30.43 -26.15
N TYR A 45 -11.28 -29.84 -26.61
CA TYR A 45 -10.32 -29.14 -25.75
C TYR A 45 -10.96 -27.93 -25.09
N ASP A 46 -11.67 -27.11 -25.84
CA ASP A 46 -12.33 -25.91 -25.31
C ASP A 46 -13.34 -26.27 -24.21
N ARG A 47 -14.15 -27.32 -24.41
CA ARG A 47 -15.10 -27.81 -23.40
C ARG A 47 -14.40 -28.34 -22.16
N ALA A 48 -13.33 -29.09 -22.32
CA ALA A 48 -12.57 -29.68 -21.22
C ALA A 48 -11.85 -28.62 -20.36
N THR A 49 -11.47 -27.49 -20.97
CA THR A 49 -10.72 -26.43 -20.29
C THR A 49 -11.57 -25.22 -19.91
N GLU A 50 -12.85 -25.20 -20.26
CA GLU A 50 -13.74 -24.06 -20.01
C GLU A 50 -13.91 -23.74 -18.52
N HIS A 51 -13.99 -24.79 -17.67
CA HIS A 51 -14.09 -24.65 -16.21
C HIS A 51 -12.75 -24.34 -15.53
N GLU A 52 -11.63 -24.46 -16.23
CA GLU A 52 -10.29 -24.20 -15.73
C GLU A 52 -9.71 -22.89 -16.26
N ARG A 53 -10.51 -22.06 -16.92
CA ARG A 53 -10.04 -20.78 -17.43
C ARG A 53 -9.92 -19.77 -16.29
N ARG A 54 -8.83 -19.02 -16.31
CA ARG A 54 -8.58 -17.91 -15.41
C ARG A 54 -8.63 -16.61 -16.17
N ARG A 55 -9.01 -15.57 -15.49
CA ARG A 55 -9.18 -14.24 -16.05
C ARG A 55 -8.46 -13.24 -15.17
N TRP A 56 -7.71 -12.36 -15.79
CA TRP A 56 -6.94 -11.32 -15.11
C TRP A 56 -7.30 -9.95 -15.64
N LEU A 57 -7.38 -9.02 -14.73
CA LEU A 57 -7.45 -7.60 -15.00
C LEU A 57 -6.04 -7.05 -15.13
N LEU A 58 -5.76 -6.36 -16.25
CA LEU A 58 -4.50 -5.68 -16.50
C LEU A 58 -4.72 -4.17 -16.37
N ARG A 59 -4.12 -3.56 -15.33
CA ARG A 59 -4.08 -2.12 -15.17
C ARG A 59 -2.69 -1.64 -15.50
N LEU A 60 -2.56 -0.80 -16.51
CA LEU A 60 -1.29 -0.21 -16.94
C LEU A 60 -1.15 1.19 -16.35
N ASP A 61 0.07 1.59 -16.01
CA ASP A 61 0.34 3.01 -15.80
C ASP A 61 0.31 3.76 -17.15
N ALA A 62 0.03 5.07 -17.09
CA ALA A 62 -0.08 5.88 -18.31
C ALA A 62 1.23 5.94 -19.10
N THR A 63 2.38 5.69 -18.47
CA THR A 63 3.70 5.68 -19.13
C THR A 63 3.93 4.36 -19.84
N ALA A 64 3.65 3.24 -19.17
CA ALA A 64 3.78 1.90 -19.77
C ALA A 64 2.81 1.69 -20.93
N ALA A 65 1.58 2.24 -20.85
CA ALA A 65 0.62 2.18 -21.95
C ALA A 65 1.02 3.01 -23.17
N ARG A 66 1.95 3.95 -23.03
CA ARG A 66 2.48 4.75 -24.16
C ARG A 66 3.59 4.07 -24.95
N ASP A 67 4.11 2.93 -24.48
CA ASP A 67 5.04 2.13 -25.26
C ASP A 67 4.29 1.40 -26.37
N PRO A 68 4.44 1.81 -27.65
CA PRO A 68 3.64 1.27 -28.76
C PRO A 68 3.93 -0.21 -29.04
N ASP A 69 5.11 -0.69 -28.63
CA ASP A 69 5.55 -2.05 -28.91
C ASP A 69 5.31 -3.02 -27.73
N ALA A 70 4.97 -2.53 -26.54
CA ALA A 70 4.85 -3.37 -25.35
C ALA A 70 3.75 -4.43 -25.48
N ALA A 71 2.56 -4.06 -25.99
CA ALA A 71 1.48 -5.02 -26.23
C ALA A 71 1.87 -6.07 -27.27
N GLY A 72 2.59 -5.68 -28.33
CA GLY A 72 3.15 -6.59 -29.32
C GLY A 72 4.17 -7.57 -28.72
N ARG A 73 5.07 -7.09 -27.85
CA ARG A 73 6.02 -7.95 -27.12
C ARG A 73 5.30 -8.93 -26.18
N LEU A 74 4.25 -8.50 -25.47
CA LEU A 74 3.43 -9.36 -24.63
C LEU A 74 2.80 -10.50 -25.43
N VAL A 75 2.12 -10.17 -26.52
CA VAL A 75 1.46 -11.16 -27.39
C VAL A 75 2.49 -12.10 -28.01
N ALA A 76 3.64 -11.57 -28.48
CA ALA A 76 4.72 -12.36 -29.05
C ALA A 76 5.35 -13.33 -28.01
N ALA A 77 5.54 -12.89 -26.78
CA ALA A 77 6.10 -13.70 -25.69
C ALA A 77 5.22 -14.90 -25.33
N LEU A 78 3.91 -14.77 -25.44
CA LEU A 78 2.95 -15.86 -25.16
C LEU A 78 2.91 -16.94 -26.26
N HIS A 79 3.34 -16.64 -27.49
CA HIS A 79 3.25 -17.55 -28.62
C HIS A 79 4.03 -18.87 -28.42
N PRO A 80 5.31 -18.89 -27.98
CA PRO A 80 6.07 -20.14 -27.79
C PRO A 80 5.44 -21.05 -26.71
N ASP A 81 4.95 -20.46 -25.62
CA ASP A 81 4.39 -21.21 -24.48
C ASP A 81 3.04 -21.85 -24.84
N ILE A 82 2.26 -21.19 -25.68
CA ILE A 82 1.03 -21.75 -26.23
C ILE A 82 1.34 -22.92 -27.18
N ARG A 83 2.51 -22.93 -27.86
CA ARG A 83 2.89 -23.92 -28.88
C ARG A 83 3.65 -25.16 -28.38
N ARG A 84 4.24 -25.15 -27.21
CA ARG A 84 5.10 -26.23 -26.72
C ARG A 84 4.33 -27.55 -26.48
N GLY A 85 4.77 -28.58 -27.16
CA GLY A 85 4.44 -30.01 -26.90
C GLY A 85 3.73 -30.74 -28.03
N VAL A 86 4.29 -31.88 -28.45
CA VAL A 86 3.72 -32.80 -29.46
C VAL A 86 2.35 -33.36 -29.02
N SER A 87 2.11 -33.51 -27.72
CA SER A 87 0.81 -33.89 -27.13
C SER A 87 -0.31 -32.88 -27.43
N ARG A 88 -0.01 -31.64 -27.68
CA ARG A 88 -0.99 -30.58 -27.97
C ARG A 88 -1.60 -30.71 -29.36
N TRP A 89 -0.88 -31.30 -30.32
CA TRP A 89 -1.42 -31.57 -31.65
C TRP A 89 -2.60 -32.58 -31.58
N ALA A 90 -2.55 -33.51 -30.67
CA ALA A 90 -3.59 -34.54 -30.49
C ALA A 90 -4.79 -34.00 -29.68
N SER A 91 -4.60 -33.08 -28.76
CA SER A 91 -5.62 -32.62 -27.78
C SER A 91 -6.22 -31.23 -28.07
N GLY A 92 -5.74 -30.49 -29.07
CA GLY A 92 -6.14 -29.09 -29.35
C GLY A 92 -5.19 -28.05 -28.79
N TRP A 93 -5.39 -26.81 -29.19
CA TRP A 93 -4.52 -25.67 -28.82
C TRP A 93 -5.16 -24.81 -27.75
N PRO A 94 -4.42 -24.41 -26.70
CA PRO A 94 -4.93 -23.45 -25.75
C PRO A 94 -5.24 -22.13 -26.45
N ARG A 95 -6.42 -21.59 -26.17
CA ARG A 95 -6.85 -20.27 -26.67
C ARG A 95 -6.64 -19.22 -25.62
N LEU A 96 -6.07 -18.09 -26.05
CA LEU A 96 -5.96 -16.87 -25.28
C LEU A 96 -7.08 -15.93 -25.71
N ALA A 97 -7.76 -15.29 -24.77
CA ALA A 97 -8.66 -14.19 -25.07
C ALA A 97 -8.09 -12.90 -24.46
N LEU A 98 -7.99 -11.89 -25.32
CA LEU A 98 -7.63 -10.53 -24.94
C LEU A 98 -8.88 -9.70 -25.07
N ALA A 99 -9.28 -8.98 -24.03
CA ALA A 99 -10.53 -8.25 -24.04
C ALA A 99 -10.35 -6.81 -23.55
N VAL A 100 -11.21 -5.93 -24.06
CA VAL A 100 -11.50 -4.64 -23.47
C VAL A 100 -12.97 -4.68 -23.03
N THR A 101 -13.19 -4.55 -21.74
CA THR A 101 -14.53 -4.62 -21.16
C THR A 101 -14.95 -3.28 -20.61
N TRP A 102 -16.25 -2.99 -20.72
CA TRP A 102 -16.85 -1.79 -20.17
C TRP A 102 -17.88 -2.16 -19.10
N THR A 103 -17.56 -1.83 -17.86
CA THR A 103 -18.41 -2.08 -16.71
C THR A 103 -18.34 -0.90 -15.75
N GLY A 104 -19.49 -0.47 -15.20
CA GLY A 104 -19.54 0.65 -14.25
C GLY A 104 -19.00 1.97 -14.80
N GLY A 105 -19.12 2.22 -16.11
CA GLY A 105 -18.64 3.45 -16.76
C GLY A 105 -17.13 3.51 -17.00
N ARG A 106 -16.41 2.37 -16.94
CA ARG A 106 -14.96 2.29 -17.15
C ARG A 106 -14.57 1.17 -18.10
N ALA A 107 -13.59 1.45 -18.95
CA ALA A 107 -12.92 0.45 -19.78
C ALA A 107 -11.80 -0.25 -19.00
N ARG A 108 -11.69 -1.56 -19.20
CA ARG A 108 -10.67 -2.40 -18.54
C ARG A 108 -10.06 -3.35 -19.55
N TRP A 109 -8.74 -3.52 -19.51
CA TRP A 109 -8.04 -4.52 -20.28
C TRP A 109 -7.99 -5.84 -19.50
N GLU A 110 -8.34 -6.92 -20.18
CA GLU A 110 -8.43 -8.23 -19.57
C GLU A 110 -7.72 -9.29 -20.42
N ILE A 111 -7.14 -10.26 -19.74
CA ILE A 111 -6.52 -11.43 -20.35
C ILE A 111 -7.22 -12.66 -19.78
N GLU A 112 -7.67 -13.56 -20.63
CA GLU A 112 -8.26 -14.84 -20.23
C GLU A 112 -7.48 -15.99 -20.88
N ALA A 113 -7.03 -16.95 -20.07
CA ALA A 113 -6.26 -18.10 -20.51
C ALA A 113 -6.58 -19.34 -19.68
N PRO A 114 -6.32 -20.57 -20.19
CA PRO A 114 -6.35 -21.78 -19.39
C PRO A 114 -5.36 -21.70 -18.21
N ARG A 115 -5.73 -22.26 -17.05
CA ARG A 115 -4.92 -22.27 -15.81
C ARG A 115 -3.46 -22.71 -16.04
N GLN A 116 -3.24 -23.62 -16.99
CA GLN A 116 -1.91 -24.12 -17.35
C GLN A 116 -0.96 -23.04 -17.87
N LEU A 117 -1.50 -21.93 -18.39
CA LEU A 117 -0.74 -20.80 -18.91
C LEU A 117 -0.56 -19.66 -17.89
N SER A 118 -1.10 -19.75 -16.68
CA SER A 118 -1.06 -18.66 -15.69
C SER A 118 0.34 -18.08 -15.48
N ARG A 119 1.33 -18.93 -15.23
CA ARG A 119 2.72 -18.48 -15.02
C ARG A 119 3.34 -17.85 -16.26
N ALA A 120 3.01 -18.36 -17.45
CA ALA A 120 3.51 -17.80 -18.69
C ALA A 120 2.91 -16.41 -18.95
N VAL A 121 1.62 -16.23 -18.67
CA VAL A 121 0.92 -14.94 -18.77
C VAL A 121 1.49 -13.95 -17.76
N GLU A 122 1.63 -14.33 -16.50
CA GLU A 122 2.23 -13.47 -15.46
C GLU A 122 3.65 -13.02 -15.82
N SER A 123 4.50 -13.96 -16.28
CA SER A 123 5.88 -13.64 -16.69
C SER A 123 5.93 -12.74 -17.92
N ALA A 124 5.05 -12.97 -18.90
CA ALA A 124 4.99 -12.16 -20.11
C ALA A 124 4.49 -10.75 -19.82
N VAL A 125 3.49 -10.59 -18.93
CA VAL A 125 2.99 -9.27 -18.49
C VAL A 125 4.09 -8.52 -17.74
N ALA A 126 4.77 -9.16 -16.78
CA ALA A 126 5.85 -8.53 -16.02
C ALA A 126 7.00 -8.07 -16.90
N ALA A 127 7.33 -8.84 -17.96
CA ALA A 127 8.38 -8.49 -18.92
C ALA A 127 7.98 -7.35 -19.88
N ALA A 128 6.72 -7.33 -20.34
CA ALA A 128 6.24 -6.34 -21.30
C ALA A 128 5.86 -5.01 -20.62
N TYR A 129 5.30 -5.08 -19.41
CA TYR A 129 4.78 -3.95 -18.63
C TYR A 129 5.32 -3.97 -17.21
N PRO A 130 6.58 -3.62 -16.97
CA PRO A 130 7.12 -3.49 -15.62
C PRO A 130 6.31 -2.46 -14.81
N GLY A 131 5.74 -2.89 -13.68
CA GLY A 131 4.92 -2.02 -12.82
C GLY A 131 3.41 -2.01 -13.12
N ALA A 132 2.93 -2.83 -14.07
CA ALA A 132 1.51 -3.07 -14.26
C ALA A 132 0.91 -3.81 -13.05
N GLU A 133 -0.34 -3.47 -12.69
CA GLU A 133 -1.13 -4.31 -11.79
C GLU A 133 -1.79 -5.42 -12.59
N PHE A 134 -1.61 -6.66 -12.13
CA PHE A 134 -2.16 -7.85 -12.75
C PHE A 134 -2.88 -8.68 -11.68
N GLU A 135 -4.20 -8.63 -11.70
CA GLU A 135 -5.07 -9.18 -10.66
C GLU A 135 -5.98 -10.26 -11.24
N GLU A 136 -6.03 -11.43 -10.59
CA GLU A 136 -7.00 -12.46 -10.97
C GLU A 136 -8.42 -12.03 -10.56
N ILE A 137 -9.35 -12.10 -11.51
CA ILE A 137 -10.75 -11.73 -11.30
C ILE A 137 -11.65 -12.93 -11.58
N GLU A 138 -12.86 -12.93 -11.01
CA GLU A 138 -13.84 -13.98 -11.26
C GLU A 138 -14.19 -14.09 -12.73
N SER A 139 -14.40 -15.33 -13.20
CA SER A 139 -14.84 -15.58 -14.57
C SER A 139 -16.23 -14.97 -14.79
N ARG A 140 -16.44 -14.32 -15.93
CA ARG A 140 -17.79 -13.89 -16.33
C ARG A 140 -18.65 -15.12 -16.53
N GLY A 141 -19.78 -15.19 -15.83
CA GLY A 141 -20.85 -16.11 -16.20
C GLY A 141 -21.32 -15.79 -17.63
N GLU A 142 -21.78 -16.78 -18.37
CA GLU A 142 -22.37 -16.55 -19.69
C GLU A 142 -23.47 -15.48 -19.58
N THR A 143 -23.24 -14.32 -20.18
CA THR A 143 -24.21 -13.24 -20.23
C THR A 143 -25.31 -13.66 -21.20
N GLY A 144 -26.44 -14.11 -20.66
CA GLY A 144 -27.62 -14.43 -21.46
C GLY A 144 -28.14 -13.19 -22.23
N ASN A 145 -28.65 -13.39 -23.45
CA ASN A 145 -29.38 -12.41 -24.28
C ASN A 145 -28.61 -11.14 -24.71
N GLY A 146 -27.29 -11.16 -24.82
CA GLY A 146 -26.51 -10.06 -25.41
C GLY A 146 -26.66 -9.96 -26.93
N LEU A 147 -26.53 -8.75 -27.46
CA LEU A 147 -26.37 -8.53 -28.89
C LEU A 147 -24.87 -8.55 -29.25
N ARG A 148 -24.58 -9.13 -30.41
CA ARG A 148 -23.20 -9.36 -30.86
C ARG A 148 -22.95 -8.73 -32.23
N LEU A 149 -21.75 -8.17 -32.40
CA LEU A 149 -21.18 -7.76 -33.67
C LEU A 149 -20.17 -8.83 -34.14
N GLY A 150 -20.42 -9.43 -35.28
CA GLY A 150 -19.48 -10.35 -35.94
C GLY A 150 -18.50 -9.58 -36.81
N ILE A 151 -17.19 -9.94 -36.77
CA ILE A 151 -16.13 -9.27 -37.48
C ILE A 151 -15.38 -10.27 -38.34
N ARG A 152 -15.02 -9.86 -39.56
CA ARG A 152 -14.18 -10.59 -40.51
C ARG A 152 -13.27 -9.64 -41.26
N GLY A 153 -12.12 -10.09 -41.69
CA GLY A 153 -11.23 -9.25 -42.49
C GLY A 153 -9.79 -9.74 -42.58
N ALA A 154 -8.92 -8.86 -43.01
CA ALA A 154 -7.49 -9.09 -43.13
C ALA A 154 -6.71 -7.83 -42.79
N PRO A 155 -5.48 -7.96 -42.23
CA PRO A 155 -4.61 -6.84 -41.97
C PRO A 155 -4.10 -6.17 -43.28
N PRO A 156 -3.47 -4.98 -43.18
CA PRO A 156 -2.80 -4.34 -44.32
C PRO A 156 -1.73 -5.25 -44.93
N SER A 157 -1.65 -5.30 -46.27
CA SER A 157 -0.74 -6.19 -46.99
C SER A 157 0.69 -5.65 -47.12
N ASP A 158 0.90 -4.36 -46.92
CA ASP A 158 2.12 -3.64 -47.32
C ASP A 158 2.92 -2.99 -46.19
N GLY A 159 2.52 -3.16 -44.94
CA GLY A 159 3.20 -2.57 -43.77
C GLY A 159 3.16 -1.02 -43.76
N SER A 160 2.21 -0.42 -44.47
CA SER A 160 2.00 1.02 -44.52
C SER A 160 1.69 1.59 -43.13
N THR A 161 2.07 2.84 -42.94
CA THR A 161 1.99 3.59 -41.70
C THR A 161 0.58 3.55 -41.05
N ARG A 162 0.50 2.94 -39.92
CA ARG A 162 -0.69 2.87 -39.09
C ARG A 162 -0.96 4.24 -38.48
N SER A 163 -1.99 4.94 -38.94
CA SER A 163 -2.31 6.30 -38.48
C SER A 163 -3.46 6.38 -37.50
N ALA A 164 -4.23 5.32 -37.29
CA ALA A 164 -5.37 5.31 -36.40
C ALA A 164 -5.08 4.57 -35.10
N ASP A 165 -5.29 5.26 -33.97
CA ASP A 165 -5.26 4.64 -32.65
C ASP A 165 -6.60 3.94 -32.39
N PHE A 166 -6.66 2.63 -32.63
CA PHE A 166 -7.88 1.83 -32.41
C PHE A 166 -8.28 1.82 -30.94
N GLY A 167 -7.31 1.89 -30.01
CA GLY A 167 -7.60 1.94 -28.58
C GLY A 167 -8.35 3.19 -28.18
N ALA A 168 -7.98 4.35 -28.70
CA ALA A 168 -8.69 5.59 -28.47
C ALA A 168 -10.10 5.55 -29.07
N LEU A 169 -10.24 5.05 -30.31
CA LEU A 169 -11.51 4.89 -31.00
C LEU A 169 -12.46 3.95 -30.21
N LEU A 170 -11.93 2.80 -29.78
CA LEU A 170 -12.71 1.82 -29.00
C LEU A 170 -13.13 2.40 -27.65
N THR A 171 -12.27 3.15 -26.99
CA THR A 171 -12.59 3.80 -25.72
C THR A 171 -13.68 4.87 -25.88
N GLU A 172 -13.62 5.66 -26.96
CA GLU A 172 -14.65 6.65 -27.28
C GLU A 172 -16.00 5.98 -27.60
N LEU A 173 -15.99 4.89 -28.36
CA LEU A 173 -17.18 4.10 -28.66
C LEU A 173 -17.81 3.55 -27.38
N LEU A 174 -17.01 2.98 -26.50
CA LEU A 174 -17.46 2.41 -25.23
C LEU A 174 -18.02 3.49 -24.29
N ALA A 175 -17.47 4.70 -24.31
CA ALA A 175 -17.99 5.83 -23.53
C ALA A 175 -19.39 6.29 -23.95
N ARG A 176 -19.83 5.96 -25.17
CA ARG A 176 -21.16 6.24 -25.70
C ARG A 176 -22.16 5.11 -25.49
N LEU A 177 -21.77 4.07 -24.74
CA LEU A 177 -22.65 2.96 -24.43
C LEU A 177 -23.90 3.43 -23.64
N PRO A 178 -25.11 2.87 -23.92
CA PRO A 178 -26.29 3.22 -23.15
C PRO A 178 -26.12 3.06 -21.64
N ALA A 179 -26.78 3.92 -20.86
CA ALA A 179 -26.67 3.90 -19.39
C ALA A 179 -27.07 2.51 -18.83
N GLY A 180 -26.25 1.97 -17.96
CA GLY A 180 -26.43 0.65 -17.35
C GLY A 180 -26.05 -0.53 -18.25
N ALA A 181 -25.65 -0.29 -19.50
CA ALA A 181 -25.16 -1.35 -20.37
C ALA A 181 -23.72 -1.74 -20.07
N GLU A 182 -23.39 -2.99 -20.39
CA GLU A 182 -22.04 -3.53 -20.37
C GLU A 182 -21.63 -3.97 -21.75
N ALA A 183 -20.34 -3.85 -22.10
CA ALA A 183 -19.82 -4.31 -23.37
C ALA A 183 -18.48 -5.00 -23.21
N ALA A 184 -18.15 -5.88 -24.17
CA ALA A 184 -16.87 -6.56 -24.24
C ALA A 184 -16.41 -6.67 -25.70
N TRP A 185 -15.30 -6.03 -26.00
CA TRP A 185 -14.51 -6.28 -27.20
C TRP A 185 -13.52 -7.41 -26.92
N THR A 186 -13.64 -8.53 -27.61
CA THR A 186 -12.84 -9.74 -27.32
C THR A 186 -12.15 -10.26 -28.56
N LEU A 187 -10.83 -10.50 -28.44
CA LEU A 187 -9.98 -11.17 -29.43
C LEU A 187 -9.65 -12.56 -28.90
N ARG A 188 -10.19 -13.61 -29.52
CA ARG A 188 -9.79 -14.99 -29.22
C ARG A 188 -8.73 -15.43 -30.19
N SER A 189 -7.52 -15.66 -29.71
CA SER A 189 -6.34 -15.98 -30.49
C SER A 189 -5.89 -17.44 -30.29
N THR A 190 -5.51 -18.09 -31.38
CA THR A 190 -4.88 -19.41 -31.41
C THR A 190 -3.56 -19.29 -32.18
N PRO A 191 -2.42 -19.78 -31.66
CA PRO A 191 -1.14 -19.67 -32.33
C PRO A 191 -1.13 -20.52 -33.61
N LEU A 192 -0.56 -19.96 -34.66
CA LEU A 192 -0.30 -20.67 -35.91
C LEU A 192 1.19 -21.07 -36.01
N PRO A 193 1.56 -22.05 -36.82
CA PRO A 193 2.95 -22.31 -37.19
C PRO A 193 3.60 -21.04 -37.77
N ASN A 194 4.85 -20.76 -37.39
CA ASN A 194 5.61 -19.68 -38.01
C ASN A 194 5.75 -20.07 -39.47
N GLY A 195 4.99 -19.41 -40.34
CA GLY A 195 5.12 -19.55 -41.79
C GLY A 195 6.24 -18.65 -42.31
N GLU A 196 7.04 -19.14 -43.22
CA GLU A 196 7.77 -18.30 -44.16
C GLU A 196 6.76 -17.41 -44.91
N ASP A 197 7.11 -16.18 -45.24
CA ASP A 197 6.30 -15.26 -46.06
C ASP A 197 5.96 -15.94 -47.40
N THR A 198 4.87 -16.67 -47.46
CA THR A 198 4.31 -17.16 -48.71
C THR A 198 3.32 -16.14 -49.25
N THR A 199 3.85 -15.19 -50.02
CA THR A 199 3.06 -14.39 -50.95
C THR A 199 2.76 -15.19 -52.25
N SER A 200 2.57 -16.50 -52.17
CA SER A 200 2.16 -17.33 -53.29
C SER A 200 0.94 -18.18 -52.84
N ASP A 201 -0.08 -18.20 -53.66
CA ASP A 201 -1.33 -18.94 -53.60
C ASP A 201 -1.20 -20.47 -53.60
N ASP A 202 -0.07 -21.03 -53.21
CA ASP A 202 0.13 -22.48 -53.12
C ASP A 202 -0.29 -22.97 -51.75
N HIS A 203 -1.56 -23.33 -51.63
CA HIS A 203 -2.14 -24.04 -50.54
C HIS A 203 -1.54 -25.47 -50.47
N ILE A 204 -0.43 -25.65 -49.76
CA ILE A 204 -0.08 -26.97 -49.23
C ILE A 204 -0.99 -27.21 -48.01
N GLY A 205 -2.04 -28.02 -48.20
CA GLY A 205 -3.00 -28.35 -47.15
C GLY A 205 -2.30 -29.17 -46.06
N PRO A 206 -2.81 -29.12 -44.80
CA PRO A 206 -2.30 -29.95 -43.69
C PRO A 206 -2.26 -31.43 -44.00
N GLY A 207 -3.01 -31.92 -44.98
CA GLY A 207 -3.00 -33.29 -45.48
C GLY A 207 -1.75 -33.67 -46.28
N GLU A 208 -1.15 -32.75 -47.02
CA GLU A 208 0.09 -33.01 -47.79
C GLU A 208 1.31 -33.09 -46.89
N MET A 209 1.38 -32.24 -45.84
CA MET A 209 2.44 -32.33 -44.84
C MET A 209 2.37 -33.64 -44.05
N PHE A 210 1.15 -34.16 -43.80
CA PHE A 210 0.95 -35.42 -43.12
C PHE A 210 1.35 -36.61 -44.04
N LEU A 211 1.02 -36.57 -45.31
CA LEU A 211 1.41 -37.58 -46.27
C LEU A 211 2.93 -37.59 -46.53
N ASP A 212 3.59 -36.47 -46.61
CA ASP A 212 5.06 -36.40 -46.78
C ASP A 212 5.78 -36.88 -45.49
N SER A 213 5.24 -36.65 -44.32
CA SER A 213 5.76 -37.15 -43.05
C SER A 213 5.56 -38.67 -42.93
N LEU A 214 4.42 -39.20 -43.37
CA LEU A 214 4.09 -40.62 -43.33
C LEU A 214 4.87 -41.44 -44.36
N LEU A 215 5.20 -40.83 -45.51
CA LEU A 215 5.90 -41.48 -46.60
C LEU A 215 7.43 -41.27 -46.55
N ASN A 216 7.95 -40.68 -45.49
CA ASN A 216 9.37 -40.39 -45.23
C ASN A 216 10.05 -39.77 -46.47
N ARG A 217 9.33 -38.92 -47.19
CA ARG A 217 9.87 -38.15 -48.33
C ARG A 217 10.58 -36.91 -47.81
N SER A 218 11.86 -36.79 -48.16
CA SER A 218 12.64 -35.58 -47.89
C SER A 218 11.98 -34.37 -48.54
N PRO A 219 11.94 -33.19 -47.89
CA PRO A 219 11.35 -32.02 -48.47
C PRO A 219 12.05 -31.67 -49.77
N ARG A 220 11.29 -31.42 -50.83
CA ARG A 220 11.80 -31.04 -52.13
C ARG A 220 12.67 -29.79 -52.00
N HIS A 221 13.94 -29.90 -52.43
CA HIS A 221 14.87 -28.78 -52.48
C HIS A 221 14.28 -27.67 -53.34
N VAL A 222 13.89 -26.59 -52.69
CA VAL A 222 13.63 -25.29 -53.35
C VAL A 222 14.97 -24.71 -53.71
N SER A 223 15.12 -24.30 -54.97
CA SER A 223 16.33 -23.84 -55.62
C SER A 223 17.04 -22.71 -54.85
N SER A 224 18.37 -22.76 -54.88
CA SER A 224 19.34 -21.89 -54.20
C SER A 224 19.33 -20.40 -54.63
N ALA A 225 18.33 -19.91 -55.34
CA ALA A 225 18.23 -18.51 -55.79
C ALA A 225 17.61 -17.57 -54.73
N ALA A 226 17.16 -18.09 -53.55
CA ALA A 226 16.56 -17.30 -52.48
C ALA A 226 17.52 -17.01 -51.33
N ALA A 227 18.80 -17.39 -51.40
CA ALA A 227 19.75 -17.35 -50.25
C ALA A 227 20.32 -15.97 -49.91
N HIS A 228 19.87 -14.89 -50.52
CA HIS A 228 20.35 -13.52 -50.23
C HIS A 228 19.26 -12.53 -49.76
N ARG A 229 18.13 -13.02 -49.22
CA ARG A 229 17.27 -12.12 -48.44
C ARG A 229 17.62 -12.30 -46.97
N THR A 230 18.10 -11.22 -46.37
CA THR A 230 18.30 -11.07 -44.92
C THR A 230 17.22 -11.85 -44.17
N ALA A 231 17.60 -12.88 -43.41
CA ALA A 231 16.72 -13.69 -42.60
C ALA A 231 16.03 -12.79 -41.55
N ARG A 232 14.83 -12.34 -41.84
CA ARG A 232 13.95 -11.69 -40.87
C ARG A 232 13.55 -12.76 -39.89
N ALA A 233 13.76 -12.52 -38.59
CA ALA A 233 13.30 -13.41 -37.53
C ALA A 233 11.83 -13.79 -37.75
N PRO A 234 11.46 -15.08 -37.60
CA PRO A 234 10.09 -15.54 -37.85
C PRO A 234 9.13 -14.78 -36.94
N ARG A 235 8.15 -14.08 -37.52
CA ARG A 235 7.14 -13.35 -36.77
C ARG A 235 6.08 -14.33 -36.23
N PRO A 236 5.69 -14.25 -34.91
CA PRO A 236 4.63 -15.05 -34.37
C PRO A 236 3.29 -14.75 -35.05
N ASN A 237 2.63 -15.79 -35.57
CA ASN A 237 1.35 -15.69 -36.28
C ASN A 237 0.23 -16.31 -35.44
N PHE A 238 -0.95 -15.69 -35.50
CA PHE A 238 -2.15 -16.11 -34.79
C PHE A 238 -3.34 -16.22 -35.73
N SER A 239 -4.24 -17.19 -35.46
CA SER A 239 -5.60 -17.20 -35.96
C SER A 239 -6.47 -16.49 -34.93
N VAL A 240 -7.05 -15.35 -35.25
CA VAL A 240 -7.79 -14.49 -34.33
C VAL A 240 -9.22 -14.30 -34.78
N THR A 241 -10.16 -14.49 -33.84
CA THR A 241 -11.56 -14.10 -34.05
C THR A 241 -11.86 -12.91 -33.14
N ALA A 242 -12.35 -11.82 -33.73
CA ALA A 242 -12.77 -10.61 -33.01
C ALA A 242 -14.30 -10.56 -32.85
N SER A 243 -14.78 -10.12 -31.72
CA SER A 243 -16.21 -9.90 -31.46
C SER A 243 -16.43 -8.75 -30.49
N LEU A 244 -17.54 -8.03 -30.68
CA LEU A 244 -18.04 -7.05 -29.73
C LEU A 244 -19.40 -7.51 -29.25
N GLU A 245 -19.58 -7.64 -27.95
CA GLU A 245 -20.81 -8.06 -27.30
C GLU A 245 -21.29 -6.96 -26.36
N ALA A 246 -22.62 -6.73 -26.29
CA ALA A 246 -23.22 -5.75 -25.40
C ALA A 246 -24.48 -6.33 -24.74
N THR A 247 -24.63 -6.04 -23.44
CA THR A 247 -25.67 -6.61 -22.58
C THR A 247 -26.25 -5.55 -21.63
N SER A 248 -27.22 -5.95 -20.84
CA SER A 248 -27.72 -5.15 -19.69
C SER A 248 -28.44 -3.84 -20.05
N ALA A 249 -28.93 -3.71 -21.30
CA ALA A 249 -29.78 -2.57 -21.71
C ALA A 249 -30.85 -3.02 -22.73
N PRO A 250 -31.88 -2.19 -23.01
CA PRO A 250 -32.93 -2.51 -23.98
C PRO A 250 -32.37 -2.82 -25.37
N ALA A 251 -32.83 -3.88 -26.01
CA ALA A 251 -32.30 -4.40 -27.28
C ALA A 251 -32.29 -3.35 -28.42
N ALA A 252 -33.26 -2.40 -28.43
CA ALA A 252 -33.29 -1.33 -29.41
C ALA A 252 -32.11 -0.35 -29.25
N ALA A 253 -31.79 0.03 -28.00
CA ALA A 253 -30.66 0.91 -27.68
C ALA A 253 -29.32 0.23 -27.99
N LEU A 254 -29.18 -1.04 -27.64
CA LEU A 254 -27.98 -1.82 -27.95
C LEU A 254 -27.80 -1.99 -29.47
N ARG A 255 -28.86 -2.19 -30.23
CA ARG A 255 -28.78 -2.26 -31.70
C ARG A 255 -28.31 -0.94 -32.30
N ALA A 256 -28.87 0.19 -31.88
CA ALA A 256 -28.44 1.50 -32.35
C ALA A 256 -26.97 1.73 -32.09
N TRP A 257 -26.51 1.47 -30.88
CA TRP A 257 -25.09 1.57 -30.51
C TRP A 257 -24.20 0.62 -31.30
N LEU A 258 -24.65 -0.63 -31.57
CA LEU A 258 -23.88 -1.56 -32.40
C LEU A 258 -23.78 -1.12 -33.87
N PHE A 259 -24.74 -0.38 -34.39
CA PHE A 259 -24.62 0.23 -35.72
C PHE A 259 -23.57 1.34 -35.75
N ASP A 260 -23.45 2.14 -34.68
CA ASP A 260 -22.38 3.11 -34.54
C ASP A 260 -21.00 2.37 -34.46
N ALA A 261 -20.95 1.23 -33.77
CA ALA A 261 -19.78 0.37 -33.69
C ALA A 261 -19.35 -0.19 -35.07
N VAL A 262 -20.30 -0.51 -35.96
CA VAL A 262 -19.98 -0.91 -37.34
C VAL A 262 -19.22 0.23 -38.06
N GLY A 263 -19.67 1.47 -37.89
CA GLY A 263 -19.00 2.64 -38.43
C GLY A 263 -17.59 2.83 -37.87
N ALA A 264 -17.45 2.69 -36.54
CA ALA A 264 -16.17 2.81 -35.85
C ALA A 264 -15.15 1.72 -36.29
N VAL A 265 -15.58 0.46 -36.36
CA VAL A 265 -14.74 -0.63 -36.89
C VAL A 265 -14.42 -0.41 -38.37
N GLY A 266 -15.38 0.12 -39.13
CA GLY A 266 -15.20 0.46 -40.54
C GLY A 266 -14.13 1.53 -40.79
N SER A 267 -13.88 2.43 -39.84
CA SER A 267 -12.83 3.47 -39.94
C SER A 267 -11.40 2.90 -40.02
N LEU A 268 -11.20 1.67 -39.52
CA LEU A 268 -9.91 0.97 -39.69
C LEU A 268 -9.50 0.74 -41.16
N ARG A 269 -10.47 0.84 -42.09
CA ARG A 269 -10.16 0.80 -43.54
C ARG A 269 -9.24 1.95 -43.98
N ALA A 270 -9.35 3.10 -43.32
CA ALA A 270 -8.47 4.24 -43.61
C ALA A 270 -7.01 3.94 -43.24
N SER A 271 -6.76 2.99 -42.34
CA SER A 271 -5.45 2.48 -41.92
C SER A 271 -5.03 1.21 -42.70
N GLY A 272 -5.65 0.94 -43.84
CA GLY A 272 -5.35 -0.20 -44.71
C GLY A 272 -5.95 -1.55 -44.33
N TRP A 273 -6.69 -1.62 -43.23
CA TRP A 273 -7.42 -2.84 -42.82
C TRP A 273 -8.54 -3.17 -43.80
N ARG A 274 -8.62 -4.40 -44.24
CA ARG A 274 -9.77 -4.93 -44.99
C ARG A 274 -10.73 -5.58 -43.99
N ILE A 275 -11.56 -4.80 -43.32
CA ILE A 275 -12.41 -5.27 -42.21
C ILE A 275 -13.90 -5.00 -42.48
N GLU A 276 -14.72 -5.96 -42.12
CA GLU A 276 -16.18 -5.88 -42.21
C GLU A 276 -16.77 -6.29 -40.86
N ALA A 277 -17.79 -5.53 -40.42
CA ALA A 277 -18.51 -5.79 -39.21
C ALA A 277 -20.03 -5.90 -39.53
N SER A 278 -20.73 -6.81 -38.87
CA SER A 278 -22.18 -7.00 -39.05
C SER A 278 -22.87 -7.34 -37.73
N VAL A 279 -23.97 -6.66 -37.44
CA VAL A 279 -24.78 -6.92 -36.23
C VAL A 279 -25.46 -8.28 -36.37
N GLY A 280 -25.30 -9.15 -35.37
CA GLY A 280 -25.80 -10.53 -35.38
C GLY A 280 -25.02 -11.48 -36.29
N GLY A 281 -23.98 -10.99 -36.99
CA GLY A 281 -23.14 -11.78 -37.88
C GLY A 281 -22.19 -12.72 -37.11
N ARG A 282 -21.63 -13.72 -37.85
CA ARG A 282 -20.61 -14.59 -37.33
C ARG A 282 -19.21 -13.98 -37.58
N SER A 283 -18.36 -14.01 -36.58
CA SER A 283 -16.94 -13.66 -36.75
C SER A 283 -16.22 -14.76 -37.53
N ALA A 284 -15.32 -14.37 -38.43
CA ALA A 284 -14.43 -15.28 -39.13
C ALA A 284 -12.99 -15.13 -38.61
N PRO A 285 -12.20 -16.21 -38.61
CA PRO A 285 -10.82 -16.13 -38.18
C PRO A 285 -9.97 -15.31 -39.16
N MET A 286 -9.15 -14.42 -38.63
CA MET A 286 -8.18 -13.60 -39.34
C MET A 286 -6.77 -14.09 -39.02
N ARG A 287 -5.85 -14.08 -40.00
CA ARG A 287 -4.42 -14.33 -39.76
C ARG A 287 -3.75 -13.01 -39.39
N LEU A 288 -3.21 -12.92 -38.17
CA LEU A 288 -2.61 -11.69 -37.64
C LEU A 288 -1.24 -12.00 -37.05
N VAL A 289 -0.30 -11.08 -37.19
CA VAL A 289 0.94 -11.11 -36.41
C VAL A 289 0.72 -10.48 -35.03
N ALA A 290 1.67 -10.70 -34.11
CA ALA A 290 1.54 -10.21 -32.73
C ALA A 290 1.27 -8.71 -32.62
N THR A 291 1.85 -7.90 -33.46
CA THR A 291 1.62 -6.44 -33.51
C THR A 291 0.20 -6.08 -33.95
N ASP A 292 -0.37 -6.81 -34.90
CA ASP A 292 -1.75 -6.60 -35.35
C ASP A 292 -2.77 -7.00 -34.27
N VAL A 293 -2.47 -8.08 -33.54
CA VAL A 293 -3.29 -8.49 -32.39
C VAL A 293 -3.25 -7.43 -31.30
N ALA A 294 -2.08 -6.87 -31.02
CA ALA A 294 -1.90 -5.82 -30.03
C ALA A 294 -2.65 -4.53 -30.41
N GLU A 295 -2.59 -4.13 -31.69
CA GLU A 295 -3.31 -2.96 -32.22
C GLU A 295 -4.84 -3.15 -32.04
N LEU A 296 -5.37 -4.30 -32.42
CA LEU A 296 -6.81 -4.61 -32.25
C LEU A 296 -7.21 -4.83 -30.79
N TRP A 297 -6.29 -5.15 -29.89
CA TRP A 297 -6.60 -5.19 -28.46
C TRP A 297 -6.81 -3.79 -27.88
N GLY A 298 -6.28 -2.76 -28.52
CA GLY A 298 -6.55 -1.39 -28.19
C GLY A 298 -5.83 -0.89 -26.94
N VAL A 299 -4.70 -1.49 -26.56
CA VAL A 299 -3.82 -0.96 -25.53
C VAL A 299 -2.97 0.15 -26.15
N SER A 300 -3.28 1.39 -25.80
CA SER A 300 -2.55 2.55 -26.35
C SER A 300 -2.43 3.67 -25.30
N GLY A 301 -1.44 4.55 -25.50
CA GLY A 301 -1.25 5.72 -24.65
C GLY A 301 -2.41 6.69 -24.67
N ALA A 302 -3.04 6.91 -25.83
CA ALA A 302 -4.21 7.77 -25.95
C ALA A 302 -5.44 7.16 -25.27
N ALA A 303 -5.62 5.83 -25.34
CA ALA A 303 -6.66 5.14 -24.58
C ALA A 303 -6.43 5.26 -23.06
N ALA A 304 -5.17 5.12 -22.61
CA ALA A 304 -4.82 5.25 -21.21
C ALA A 304 -5.01 6.68 -20.65
N ASP A 305 -4.89 7.70 -21.47
CA ASP A 305 -5.13 9.10 -21.09
C ASP A 305 -6.65 9.42 -20.95
N ALA A 306 -7.51 8.55 -21.47
CA ALA A 306 -8.96 8.74 -21.36
C ALA A 306 -9.42 8.54 -19.91
N ARG A 307 -10.25 9.47 -19.40
CA ARG A 307 -10.77 9.40 -18.01
C ARG A 307 -11.59 8.14 -17.72
N ALA A 308 -12.07 7.49 -18.76
CA ALA A 308 -12.92 6.31 -18.70
C ALA A 308 -12.13 4.99 -18.60
N VAL A 309 -10.79 5.01 -18.68
CA VAL A 309 -9.98 3.79 -18.59
C VAL A 309 -9.49 3.56 -17.15
N ASP A 310 -9.57 2.31 -16.71
CA ASP A 310 -9.07 1.89 -15.39
C ASP A 310 -7.55 1.67 -15.49
N ILE A 311 -6.79 2.68 -15.15
CA ILE A 311 -5.32 2.67 -15.19
C ILE A 311 -4.73 2.66 -13.78
N VAL A 312 -3.54 2.11 -13.65
CA VAL A 312 -2.73 2.31 -12.45
C VAL A 312 -2.33 3.78 -12.37
N ARG A 313 -2.79 4.46 -11.34
CA ARG A 313 -2.49 5.88 -11.13
C ARG A 313 -1.12 6.09 -10.49
N SER A 314 -0.58 5.05 -9.86
CA SER A 314 0.70 5.05 -9.16
C SER A 314 1.47 3.78 -9.50
N ARG A 315 2.78 3.91 -9.77
CA ARG A 315 3.66 2.79 -10.08
C ARG A 315 3.84 1.89 -8.87
N ARG A 316 3.84 0.56 -9.09
CA ARG A 316 4.24 -0.43 -8.10
C ARG A 316 5.74 -0.71 -8.19
N LEU A 317 6.40 -0.69 -7.03
CA LEU A 317 7.77 -1.16 -6.85
C LEU A 317 7.71 -2.38 -5.93
N PRO A 318 7.96 -3.60 -6.44
CA PRO A 318 7.83 -4.81 -5.64
C PRO A 318 8.84 -4.84 -4.49
N ALA A 319 8.40 -5.42 -3.37
CA ALA A 319 9.29 -5.66 -2.25
C ALA A 319 10.20 -6.88 -2.53
N PRO A 320 11.44 -6.89 -2.03
CA PRO A 320 12.31 -8.06 -2.13
C PRO A 320 11.69 -9.25 -1.39
N LEU A 321 11.86 -10.44 -1.96
CA LEU A 321 11.42 -11.69 -1.35
C LEU A 321 12.42 -12.08 -0.24
N VAL A 322 12.04 -11.88 1.01
CA VAL A 322 12.83 -12.27 2.18
C VAL A 322 12.10 -13.43 2.86
N ALA A 323 12.82 -14.53 3.12
CA ALA A 323 12.28 -15.64 3.90
C ALA A 323 12.11 -15.22 5.37
N ALA A 324 11.01 -15.66 5.99
CA ALA A 324 10.80 -15.38 7.42
C ALA A 324 11.94 -15.95 8.28
N ALA A 325 12.54 -15.11 9.10
CA ALA A 325 13.63 -15.46 10.00
C ALA A 325 13.51 -14.67 11.32
N PRO A 326 14.09 -15.14 12.42
CA PRO A 326 14.16 -14.40 13.67
C PRO A 326 14.81 -13.02 13.43
N GLY A 327 14.28 -11.98 14.08
CA GLY A 327 14.77 -10.61 13.94
C GLY A 327 14.22 -9.83 12.74
N LEU A 328 13.29 -10.42 11.98
CA LEU A 328 12.49 -9.72 10.96
C LEU A 328 11.13 -9.36 11.51
N ARG A 329 10.56 -8.27 10.99
CA ARG A 329 9.21 -7.81 11.34
C ARG A 329 8.45 -7.33 10.10
N PRO A 330 7.11 -7.42 10.10
CA PRO A 330 6.31 -6.93 8.99
C PRO A 330 6.34 -5.39 8.92
N SER A 331 6.34 -4.86 7.71
CA SER A 331 6.28 -3.42 7.42
C SER A 331 5.36 -3.14 6.21
N GLY A 332 4.30 -3.91 6.06
CA GLY A 332 3.32 -3.83 4.99
C GLY A 332 3.11 -5.15 4.27
N LEU A 333 2.27 -5.14 3.24
CA LEU A 333 1.98 -6.28 2.38
C LEU A 333 2.32 -5.98 0.92
N ASP A 334 2.96 -6.91 0.22
CA ASP A 334 3.11 -6.90 -1.23
C ASP A 334 2.38 -8.09 -1.85
N ALA A 335 1.31 -7.80 -2.60
CA ALA A 335 0.41 -8.82 -3.16
C ALA A 335 -0.08 -9.86 -2.11
N GLY A 336 -0.46 -9.37 -0.93
CA GLY A 336 -0.94 -10.19 0.19
C GLY A 336 0.16 -10.91 1.00
N ARG A 337 1.44 -10.74 0.63
CA ARG A 337 2.58 -11.31 1.36
C ARG A 337 3.22 -10.26 2.26
N PRO A 338 3.60 -10.61 3.52
CA PRO A 338 4.29 -9.69 4.39
C PRO A 338 5.61 -9.19 3.78
N VAL A 339 5.79 -7.88 3.77
CA VAL A 339 7.08 -7.24 3.51
C VAL A 339 7.87 -7.29 4.81
N LEU A 340 8.91 -8.11 4.85
CA LEU A 340 9.71 -8.32 6.04
C LEU A 340 10.95 -7.44 6.01
N VAL A 341 11.20 -6.71 7.10
CA VAL A 341 12.36 -5.85 7.29
C VAL A 341 13.08 -6.20 8.59
N PRO A 342 14.42 -6.03 8.68
CA PRO A 342 15.15 -6.24 9.92
C PRO A 342 14.64 -5.34 11.05
N ASP A 343 14.48 -5.89 12.26
CA ASP A 343 14.09 -5.11 13.45
C ASP A 343 15.08 -3.97 13.75
N SER A 344 16.35 -4.13 13.39
CA SER A 344 17.38 -3.10 13.53
C SER A 344 17.08 -1.81 12.74
N LEU A 345 16.26 -1.86 11.71
CA LEU A 345 15.84 -0.65 10.97
C LEU A 345 14.96 0.26 11.82
N PHE A 346 14.12 -0.31 12.69
CA PHE A 346 13.32 0.47 13.63
C PHE A 346 14.19 1.20 14.68
N ALA A 347 15.41 0.74 14.92
CA ALA A 347 16.35 1.47 15.78
C ALA A 347 16.76 2.82 15.19
N ARG A 348 16.53 3.06 13.88
CA ARG A 348 16.80 4.32 13.18
C ARG A 348 15.53 5.09 12.87
N HIS A 349 14.53 4.90 13.70
CA HIS A 349 13.25 5.59 13.66
C HIS A 349 12.43 5.40 12.35
N MET A 350 11.15 5.70 12.42
CA MET A 350 10.21 5.62 11.30
C MET A 350 9.32 6.87 11.28
N LEU A 351 9.01 7.35 10.08
CA LEU A 351 8.01 8.38 9.83
C LEU A 351 6.95 7.86 8.86
N LEU A 352 5.69 8.02 9.22
CA LEU A 352 4.53 7.83 8.36
C LEU A 352 3.91 9.19 8.05
N LEU A 353 3.80 9.52 6.77
CA LEU A 353 3.28 10.78 6.29
C LEU A 353 2.11 10.53 5.36
N GLY A 354 0.98 11.23 5.56
CA GLY A 354 -0.15 11.13 4.63
C GLY A 354 -1.43 11.74 5.17
N ARG A 355 -2.39 11.94 4.28
CA ARG A 355 -3.68 12.57 4.60
C ARG A 355 -4.50 11.75 5.58
N THR A 356 -5.48 12.40 6.21
CA THR A 356 -6.48 11.71 7.05
C THR A 356 -7.21 10.63 6.25
N GLY A 357 -7.37 9.45 6.85
CA GLY A 357 -8.03 8.30 6.23
C GLY A 357 -7.19 7.54 5.19
N SER A 358 -5.89 7.87 5.01
CA SER A 358 -4.99 7.17 4.09
C SER A 358 -4.49 5.80 4.60
N GLY A 359 -4.58 5.56 5.93
CA GLY A 359 -4.15 4.32 6.58
C GLY A 359 -3.00 4.47 7.58
N LYS A 360 -2.53 5.69 7.91
CA LYS A 360 -1.42 5.92 8.85
C LYS A 360 -1.63 5.26 10.22
N SER A 361 -2.74 5.62 10.89
CA SER A 361 -3.04 5.08 12.23
C SER A 361 -3.32 3.57 12.18
N THR A 362 -3.86 3.05 11.06
CA THR A 362 -4.00 1.59 10.85
C THR A 362 -2.64 0.91 10.83
N GLU A 363 -1.68 1.46 10.07
CA GLU A 363 -0.31 0.92 10.00
C GLU A 363 0.40 1.01 11.35
N LEU A 364 0.32 2.16 12.06
CA LEU A 364 0.90 2.29 13.40
C LEU A 364 0.34 1.28 14.39
N VAL A 365 -0.99 1.10 14.41
CA VAL A 365 -1.67 0.14 15.28
C VAL A 365 -1.26 -1.29 14.95
N ALA A 366 -1.17 -1.64 13.67
CA ALA A 366 -0.76 -2.97 13.24
C ALA A 366 0.71 -3.29 13.61
N LEU A 367 1.62 -2.31 13.47
CA LEU A 367 3.00 -2.43 13.91
C LEU A 367 3.12 -2.59 15.43
N ALA A 368 2.37 -1.80 16.21
CA ALA A 368 2.33 -1.90 17.67
C ALA A 368 1.73 -3.23 18.14
N ALA A 369 0.69 -3.72 17.47
CA ALA A 369 0.09 -5.03 17.76
C ALA A 369 1.06 -6.18 17.43
N ASP A 370 1.89 -6.06 16.40
CA ASP A 370 2.98 -7.01 16.14
C ASP A 370 4.03 -6.98 17.25
N ASP A 371 4.42 -5.78 17.73
CA ASP A 371 5.31 -5.64 18.87
C ASP A 371 4.74 -6.31 20.12
N LEU A 372 3.46 -6.09 20.41
CA LEU A 372 2.75 -6.70 21.53
C LEU A 372 2.79 -8.23 21.43
N ARG A 373 2.38 -8.78 20.27
CA ARG A 373 2.35 -10.25 20.04
C ARG A 373 3.74 -10.88 20.17
N CYS A 374 4.79 -10.18 19.74
CA CYS A 374 6.17 -10.65 19.83
C CYS A 374 6.84 -10.36 21.17
N GLY A 375 6.12 -9.83 22.17
CA GLY A 375 6.66 -9.52 23.49
C GLY A 375 7.63 -8.34 23.52
N ARG A 376 7.64 -7.47 22.52
CA ARG A 376 8.47 -6.25 22.47
C ARG A 376 7.79 -5.12 23.26
N GLY A 377 8.59 -4.33 24.00
CA GLY A 377 8.11 -3.19 24.79
C GLY A 377 7.90 -1.96 23.92
N PHE A 378 6.80 -1.24 24.17
CA PHE A 378 6.52 0.02 23.47
C PHE A 378 5.60 0.94 24.29
N THR A 379 5.57 2.21 23.91
CA THR A 379 4.57 3.17 24.36
C THR A 379 3.82 3.72 23.17
N PHE A 380 2.50 3.75 23.22
CA PHE A 380 1.65 4.33 22.18
C PHE A 380 0.97 5.59 22.72
N ILE A 381 1.21 6.73 22.07
CA ILE A 381 0.64 8.03 22.44
C ILE A 381 -0.41 8.40 21.39
N ASP A 382 -1.67 8.45 21.82
CA ASP A 382 -2.84 8.69 20.96
C ASP A 382 -3.62 9.93 21.40
N PRO A 383 -3.59 11.02 20.61
CA PRO A 383 -4.39 12.21 20.90
C PRO A 383 -5.91 12.01 20.82
N HIS A 384 -6.37 11.00 20.09
CA HIS A 384 -7.78 10.76 19.77
C HIS A 384 -8.42 9.62 20.55
N GLY A 385 -7.63 8.66 21.03
CA GLY A 385 -8.08 7.49 21.80
C GLY A 385 -8.52 6.28 20.96
N ASP A 386 -8.78 6.46 19.67
CA ASP A 386 -9.27 5.39 18.77
C ASP A 386 -8.24 4.28 18.56
N ALA A 387 -6.97 4.64 18.43
CA ALA A 387 -5.87 3.68 18.26
C ALA A 387 -5.61 2.90 19.53
N VAL A 388 -5.62 3.56 20.68
CA VAL A 388 -5.51 2.92 22.01
C VAL A 388 -6.67 1.95 22.23
N ALA A 389 -7.92 2.32 21.90
CA ALA A 389 -9.07 1.44 22.03
C ALA A 389 -8.91 0.14 21.21
N ARG A 390 -8.43 0.25 19.95
CA ARG A 390 -8.17 -0.91 19.09
C ARG A 390 -7.03 -1.78 19.63
N LEU A 391 -5.97 -1.18 20.13
CA LEU A 391 -4.86 -1.92 20.72
C LEU A 391 -5.30 -2.65 21.98
N LEU A 392 -6.05 -2.01 22.89
CA LEU A 392 -6.60 -2.64 24.11
C LEU A 392 -7.42 -3.88 23.79
N ASP A 393 -8.25 -3.81 22.74
CA ASP A 393 -9.13 -4.91 22.35
C ASP A 393 -8.37 -6.06 21.65
N SER A 394 -7.15 -5.80 21.20
CA SER A 394 -6.28 -6.75 20.48
C SER A 394 -5.18 -7.37 21.35
N VAL A 395 -5.14 -7.09 22.66
CA VAL A 395 -4.13 -7.61 23.58
C VAL A 395 -4.34 -9.12 23.80
N PRO A 396 -3.34 -9.99 23.49
CA PRO A 396 -3.41 -11.39 23.88
C PRO A 396 -3.52 -11.55 25.41
N GLU A 397 -4.34 -12.49 25.89
CA GLU A 397 -4.61 -12.66 27.31
C GLU A 397 -3.34 -12.89 28.15
N ASP A 398 -2.42 -13.67 27.62
CA ASP A 398 -1.10 -13.94 28.23
C ASP A 398 -0.19 -12.70 28.31
N GLN A 399 -0.42 -11.67 27.51
CA GLN A 399 0.31 -10.41 27.48
C GLN A 399 -0.36 -9.29 28.29
N ALA A 400 -1.62 -9.47 28.71
CA ALA A 400 -2.40 -8.43 29.37
C ALA A 400 -1.75 -7.89 30.65
N HIS A 401 -1.01 -8.74 31.37
CA HIS A 401 -0.29 -8.37 32.60
C HIS A 401 0.87 -7.39 32.38
N ARG A 402 1.37 -7.23 31.13
CA ARG A 402 2.47 -6.31 30.75
C ARG A 402 1.99 -4.95 30.27
N VAL A 403 0.68 -4.78 30.11
CA VAL A 403 0.11 -3.56 29.53
C VAL A 403 -0.33 -2.60 30.61
N HIS A 404 0.27 -1.42 30.63
CA HIS A 404 -0.13 -0.28 31.44
C HIS A 404 -1.04 0.64 30.62
N LEU A 405 -2.01 1.25 31.28
CA LEU A 405 -2.93 2.18 30.65
C LEU A 405 -2.91 3.53 31.38
N LEU A 406 -2.74 4.62 30.63
CA LEU A 406 -2.78 5.98 31.15
C LEU A 406 -3.82 6.78 30.35
N GLU A 407 -4.99 6.97 30.93
CA GLU A 407 -6.11 7.69 30.33
C GLU A 407 -6.31 9.04 31.05
N LEU A 408 -6.21 10.15 30.32
CA LEU A 408 -6.41 11.48 30.92
C LEU A 408 -7.84 11.75 31.37
N ALA A 409 -8.80 11.02 30.86
CA ALA A 409 -10.21 11.15 31.22
C ALA A 409 -10.62 10.32 32.46
N GLU A 410 -9.75 9.43 32.97
CA GLU A 410 -10.03 8.54 34.06
C GLU A 410 -10.10 9.32 35.38
N LYS A 411 -11.19 9.13 36.18
CA LYS A 411 -11.43 9.85 37.40
C LYS A 411 -11.50 8.94 38.63
N ASP A 412 -11.96 7.71 38.44
CA ASP A 412 -12.23 6.77 39.54
C ASP A 412 -10.94 6.05 39.97
N HIS A 413 -10.08 5.74 39.00
CA HIS A 413 -8.81 5.04 39.23
C HIS A 413 -7.62 5.80 38.61
N PRO A 414 -7.32 7.04 39.05
CA PRO A 414 -6.25 7.84 38.49
C PRO A 414 -4.89 7.18 38.73
N ARG A 415 -4.09 7.10 37.66
CA ARG A 415 -2.69 6.66 37.70
C ARG A 415 -1.80 7.86 37.98
N GLY A 416 -0.76 7.65 38.78
CA GLY A 416 0.21 8.70 39.08
C GLY A 416 1.26 8.82 37.97
N PHE A 417 1.41 10.04 37.46
CA PHE A 417 2.54 10.40 36.60
C PHE A 417 3.02 11.80 36.98
N ASN A 418 4.07 11.85 37.80
CA ASN A 418 4.70 13.11 38.22
C ASN A 418 5.83 13.48 37.24
N PRO A 419 5.64 14.49 36.37
CA PRO A 419 6.62 14.83 35.34
C PRO A 419 7.92 15.41 35.89
N ILE A 420 7.94 15.84 37.16
CA ILE A 420 9.10 16.41 37.83
C ILE A 420 9.72 15.49 38.91
N GLU A 421 9.20 14.25 39.06
CA GLU A 421 9.82 13.24 39.93
C GLU A 421 11.23 12.92 39.44
N LEU A 422 12.22 12.93 40.31
CA LEU A 422 13.59 12.66 39.89
C LEU A 422 13.80 11.18 39.52
N ASP A 423 13.33 10.23 40.34
CA ASP A 423 13.49 8.78 40.13
C ASP A 423 14.93 8.39 39.70
N GLY A 424 15.92 9.04 40.34
CA GLY A 424 17.35 8.85 40.01
C GLY A 424 17.90 9.70 38.86
N ALA A 425 17.08 10.52 38.22
CA ALA A 425 17.52 11.45 37.18
C ALA A 425 18.17 12.71 37.79
N ASP A 426 18.98 13.39 37.00
CA ASP A 426 19.62 14.66 37.35
C ASP A 426 18.58 15.78 37.43
N PRO A 427 18.51 16.52 38.57
CA PRO A 427 17.58 17.65 38.74
C PRO A 427 17.68 18.71 37.65
N GLU A 428 18.89 19.01 37.15
CA GLU A 428 19.09 20.02 36.12
C GLU A 428 18.50 19.56 34.77
N ILE A 429 18.65 18.27 34.44
CA ILE A 429 18.11 17.68 33.23
C ILE A 429 16.59 17.65 33.29
N VAL A 430 15.99 17.24 34.41
CA VAL A 430 14.53 17.22 34.60
C VAL A 430 13.96 18.63 34.49
N ALA A 431 14.58 19.61 35.17
CA ALA A 431 14.14 21.00 35.10
C ALA A 431 14.28 21.57 33.66
N ALA A 432 15.38 21.28 32.97
CA ALA A 432 15.61 21.76 31.61
C ALA A 432 14.58 21.19 30.65
N GLN A 433 14.32 19.89 30.67
CA GLN A 433 13.35 19.23 29.78
C GLN A 433 11.91 19.72 30.03
N PHE A 434 11.52 19.95 31.28
CA PHE A 434 10.21 20.52 31.59
C PHE A 434 10.08 21.94 31.03
N VAL A 435 11.09 22.82 31.28
CA VAL A 435 11.11 24.19 30.80
C VAL A 435 11.07 24.23 29.26
N ASP A 436 11.85 23.39 28.60
CA ASP A 436 11.91 23.30 27.15
C ASP A 436 10.58 22.81 26.57
N THR A 437 9.93 21.80 27.21
CA THR A 437 8.60 21.34 26.80
C THR A 437 7.57 22.45 26.90
N MET A 438 7.57 23.21 28.00
CA MET A 438 6.69 24.36 28.17
C MET A 438 6.99 25.46 27.11
N ARG A 439 8.26 25.72 26.81
CA ARG A 439 8.66 26.66 25.77
C ARG A 439 8.13 26.24 24.41
N ASP A 440 8.36 25.00 24.03
CA ASP A 440 8.09 24.49 22.70
C ASP A 440 6.59 24.34 22.43
N LEU A 441 5.77 24.00 23.43
CA LEU A 441 4.33 23.80 23.24
C LEU A 441 3.48 25.03 23.55
N TYR A 442 3.78 25.75 24.62
CA TYR A 442 2.96 26.91 25.00
C TYR A 442 3.44 28.25 24.42
N PHE A 443 4.72 28.35 24.05
CA PHE A 443 5.29 29.60 23.62
C PHE A 443 5.84 29.62 22.19
N ALA A 444 5.66 28.47 21.46
CA ALA A 444 6.15 28.33 20.08
C ALA A 444 5.62 29.42 19.10
N HIS A 445 4.41 29.92 19.36
CA HIS A 445 3.74 30.92 18.52
C HIS A 445 4.24 32.37 18.74
N LEU A 446 5.07 32.60 19.75
CA LEU A 446 5.59 33.93 20.05
C LEU A 446 6.78 34.28 19.14
N ALA A 447 6.84 35.52 18.67
CA ALA A 447 7.92 36.03 17.83
C ALA A 447 9.30 36.00 18.51
N SER A 448 9.34 36.01 19.84
CA SER A 448 10.55 35.79 20.65
C SER A 448 10.20 34.95 21.89
N PRO A 449 11.12 34.06 22.33
CA PRO A 449 10.90 33.30 23.55
C PRO A 449 10.69 34.18 24.76
N PRO A 450 9.76 33.85 25.67
CA PRO A 450 9.49 34.65 26.87
C PRO A 450 10.54 34.37 27.96
N TYR A 451 11.77 34.78 27.72
CA TYR A 451 12.95 34.43 28.54
C TYR A 451 12.75 34.62 30.03
N ARG A 452 12.01 35.67 30.43
CA ARG A 452 11.75 35.96 31.85
C ARG A 452 10.82 34.91 32.49
N GLN A 453 9.78 34.48 31.77
CA GLN A 453 8.88 33.43 32.23
C GLN A 453 9.63 32.08 32.34
N LEU A 454 10.45 31.75 31.33
CA LEU A 454 11.26 30.52 31.32
C LEU A 454 12.31 30.56 32.45
N GLN A 455 12.91 31.70 32.74
CA GLN A 455 13.82 31.89 33.87
C GLN A 455 13.10 31.65 35.21
N TYR A 456 11.90 32.23 35.37
CA TYR A 456 11.09 32.04 36.58
C TYR A 456 10.75 30.55 36.78
N LEU A 457 10.31 29.88 35.72
CA LEU A 457 9.99 28.47 35.75
C LEU A 457 11.21 27.60 36.09
N ARG A 458 12.36 27.85 35.44
CA ARG A 458 13.60 27.12 35.71
C ARG A 458 14.07 27.31 37.16
N SER A 459 14.10 28.54 37.66
CA SER A 459 14.54 28.82 39.02
C SER A 459 13.63 28.18 40.05
N ALA A 460 12.31 28.17 39.81
CA ALA A 460 11.36 27.56 40.71
C ALA A 460 11.52 26.01 40.73
N LEU A 461 11.67 25.39 39.55
CA LEU A 461 11.92 23.95 39.44
C LEU A 461 13.22 23.53 40.15
N LEU A 462 14.33 24.24 39.89
CA LEU A 462 15.58 23.93 40.56
C LEU A 462 15.48 24.13 42.08
N THR A 463 14.73 25.14 42.56
CA THR A 463 14.47 25.33 43.98
C THR A 463 13.73 24.16 44.62
N LEU A 464 12.73 23.60 43.91
CA LEU A 464 12.02 22.40 44.39
C LEU A 464 12.93 21.16 44.32
N LEU A 465 13.62 20.95 43.22
CA LEU A 465 14.37 19.72 42.93
C LEU A 465 15.70 19.62 43.69
N THR A 466 16.25 20.73 44.19
CA THR A 466 17.38 20.72 45.15
C THR A 466 16.97 20.13 46.51
N LYS A 467 15.68 20.18 46.84
CA LYS A 467 15.08 19.52 48.01
C LYS A 467 14.11 18.46 47.50
N PRO A 468 14.54 17.26 47.19
CA PRO A 468 13.78 16.30 46.42
C PRO A 468 12.51 15.75 47.12
N HIS A 469 12.35 16.01 48.39
CA HIS A 469 11.23 15.52 49.18
C HIS A 469 10.53 16.64 49.95
N GLY A 470 9.22 16.78 49.74
CA GLY A 470 8.30 17.51 50.60
C GLY A 470 7.82 16.65 51.75
N PRO A 471 6.87 17.14 52.56
CA PRO A 471 6.29 16.40 53.69
C PRO A 471 5.68 15.05 53.28
N ASP A 472 5.10 14.98 52.09
CA ASP A 472 4.38 13.82 51.54
C ASP A 472 5.17 13.03 50.48
N GLY A 473 6.46 13.31 50.29
CA GLY A 473 7.32 12.68 49.28
C GLY A 473 7.81 13.65 48.21
N PRO A 474 8.14 13.19 46.99
CA PRO A 474 8.62 14.03 45.87
C PRO A 474 7.68 15.19 45.58
N TRP A 475 8.26 16.33 45.19
CA TRP A 475 7.49 17.51 44.80
C TRP A 475 6.67 17.27 43.55
N THR A 476 5.52 17.95 43.44
CA THR A 476 4.58 17.84 42.33
C THR A 476 4.38 19.19 41.66
N LEU A 477 3.64 19.21 40.51
CA LEU A 477 3.27 20.46 39.85
C LEU A 477 2.36 21.35 40.72
N GLU A 478 1.62 20.79 41.69
CA GLU A 478 0.89 21.61 42.65
C GLU A 478 1.86 22.40 43.56
N ALA A 479 2.92 21.75 44.05
CA ALA A 479 3.96 22.42 44.82
C ALA A 479 4.64 23.51 44.00
N LEU A 480 4.90 23.27 42.71
CA LEU A 480 5.42 24.28 41.79
C LEU A 480 4.47 25.50 41.68
N ASN A 481 3.19 25.26 41.53
CA ASN A 481 2.20 26.33 41.51
C ASN A 481 2.13 27.08 42.86
N LEU A 482 2.12 26.36 43.99
CA LEU A 482 2.16 26.97 45.33
C LEU A 482 3.40 27.86 45.54
N LEU A 483 4.55 27.42 45.04
CA LEU A 483 5.79 28.24 45.14
C LEU A 483 5.63 29.61 44.49
N PHE A 484 4.82 29.74 43.43
CA PHE A 484 4.52 31.00 42.81
C PHE A 484 3.46 31.83 43.49
N ILE A 485 2.40 31.20 44.08
CA ILE A 485 1.24 31.93 44.58
C ILE A 485 1.25 32.14 46.10
N ASP A 486 1.88 31.26 46.88
CA ASP A 486 1.88 31.32 48.36
C ASP A 486 3.23 31.85 48.89
N PRO A 487 3.26 33.05 49.44
CA PRO A 487 4.49 33.64 50.00
C PRO A 487 5.05 32.89 51.21
N ARG A 488 4.19 32.22 52.05
CA ARG A 488 4.64 31.46 53.22
C ARG A 488 5.36 30.19 52.77
N PHE A 489 4.71 29.41 51.94
CA PHE A 489 5.31 28.20 51.35
C PHE A 489 6.63 28.53 50.67
N ARG A 490 6.70 29.62 49.88
CA ARG A 490 7.89 30.06 49.23
C ARG A 490 9.01 30.41 50.22
N GLN A 491 8.69 31.18 51.31
CA GLN A 491 9.68 31.55 52.32
C GLN A 491 10.28 30.33 53.03
N GLU A 492 9.47 29.35 53.37
CA GLU A 492 9.93 28.09 53.96
C GLU A 492 10.90 27.33 53.08
N LEU A 493 10.59 27.23 51.80
CA LEU A 493 11.47 26.58 50.82
C LEU A 493 12.77 27.34 50.57
N ILE A 494 12.74 28.63 50.49
CA ILE A 494 13.89 29.49 50.25
C ILE A 494 14.84 29.57 51.44
N ALA A 495 14.31 29.47 52.67
CA ALA A 495 15.06 29.60 53.94
C ALA A 495 16.18 28.55 54.13
N GLY A 496 16.43 27.69 53.22
CA GLY A 496 17.49 26.69 53.29
C GLY A 496 18.12 26.40 51.95
N LEU A 497 18.16 27.41 51.07
CA LEU A 497 18.85 27.30 49.77
C LEU A 497 20.34 27.55 49.94
N ASP A 498 21.14 26.56 49.64
CA ASP A 498 22.62 26.66 49.63
C ASP A 498 23.15 27.30 48.35
N ASP A 499 22.36 27.24 47.23
CA ASP A 499 22.75 27.84 45.95
C ASP A 499 22.59 29.38 45.99
N PRO A 500 23.73 30.13 45.90
CA PRO A 500 23.71 31.57 45.96
C PRO A 500 22.98 32.26 44.78
N ILE A 501 22.93 31.58 43.63
CA ILE A 501 22.25 32.12 42.42
C ILE A 501 20.74 32.01 42.60
N LEU A 502 20.24 30.87 43.05
CA LEU A 502 18.82 30.68 43.35
C LEU A 502 18.37 31.60 44.49
N ALA A 503 19.19 31.73 45.55
CA ALA A 503 18.89 32.64 46.64
C ALA A 503 18.83 34.10 46.17
N ALA A 504 19.77 34.53 45.36
CA ALA A 504 19.78 35.89 44.75
C ALA A 504 18.58 36.13 43.82
N PHE A 505 18.18 35.09 43.05
CA PHE A 505 16.99 35.16 42.19
C PHE A 505 15.73 35.44 43.01
N TRP A 506 15.48 34.69 44.06
CA TRP A 506 14.29 34.87 44.90
C TRP A 506 14.31 36.19 45.67
N LYS A 507 15.48 36.66 46.07
CA LYS A 507 15.64 37.90 46.81
C LYS A 507 15.51 39.15 45.92
N HIS A 508 16.03 39.12 44.68
CA HIS A 508 16.21 40.28 43.87
C HIS A 508 15.47 40.29 42.53
N GLN A 509 15.18 39.14 41.98
CA GLN A 509 14.59 39.02 40.63
C GLN A 509 13.12 38.59 40.65
N TRP A 510 12.72 37.74 41.60
CA TRP A 510 11.31 37.39 41.76
C TRP A 510 10.53 38.60 42.22
N PRO A 511 9.40 38.97 41.55
CA PRO A 511 8.67 40.17 41.91
C PRO A 511 8.09 40.03 43.32
N GLN A 512 8.53 40.91 44.19
CA GLN A 512 7.95 41.11 45.50
C GLN A 512 6.59 41.80 45.31
N ARG A 513 5.49 41.11 45.41
CA ARG A 513 4.13 41.72 45.34
C ARG A 513 3.86 42.65 46.52
N ALA A 514 4.76 43.61 46.77
CA ALA A 514 4.53 44.65 47.73
C ALA A 514 3.75 45.77 47.03
N ARG A 515 2.54 46.04 47.49
CA ARG A 515 1.73 47.21 47.11
C ARG A 515 1.12 47.25 45.71
N GLY A 516 0.56 46.10 45.21
CA GLY A 516 -0.28 46.11 43.98
C GLY A 516 0.47 46.15 42.67
N ALA A 517 1.79 45.96 42.64
CA ALA A 517 2.56 45.82 41.41
C ALA A 517 2.34 44.43 40.85
N THR A 518 1.80 44.33 39.63
CA THR A 518 1.67 43.06 38.85
C THR A 518 2.90 42.90 37.97
N ASP A 519 3.49 41.69 37.95
CA ASP A 519 4.47 41.31 36.94
C ASP A 519 3.75 40.46 35.87
N PRO A 520 3.57 41.01 34.67
CA PRO A 520 2.85 40.30 33.60
C PRO A 520 3.48 38.93 33.25
N SER A 521 4.81 38.80 33.42
CA SER A 521 5.51 37.53 33.14
C SER A 521 5.19 36.47 34.19
N ALA A 522 5.17 36.83 35.48
CA ALA A 522 4.78 35.92 36.55
C ALA A 522 3.30 35.55 36.45
N ASP A 523 2.42 36.52 36.20
CA ASP A 523 0.98 36.27 36.11
C ASP A 523 0.62 35.37 34.90
N ALA A 524 1.28 35.57 33.76
CA ALA A 524 1.10 34.72 32.60
C ALA A 524 1.56 33.28 32.85
N LEU A 525 2.68 33.08 33.53
CA LEU A 525 3.19 31.74 33.88
C LEU A 525 2.24 31.02 34.88
N ILE A 526 1.83 31.72 35.93
CA ILE A 526 0.89 31.21 36.93
C ILE A 526 -0.43 30.83 36.27
N SER A 527 -0.98 31.68 35.39
CA SER A 527 -2.22 31.43 34.69
C SER A 527 -2.14 30.16 33.83
N LYS A 528 -1.02 29.92 33.14
CA LYS A 528 -0.82 28.72 32.33
C LYS A 528 -0.75 27.45 33.19
N LEU A 529 0.01 27.45 34.29
CA LEU A 529 0.07 26.32 35.21
C LEU A 529 -1.29 26.06 35.88
N ALA A 530 -1.98 27.13 36.32
CA ALA A 530 -3.30 27.02 36.90
C ALA A 530 -4.32 26.49 35.90
N ALA A 531 -4.29 26.91 34.65
CA ALA A 531 -5.17 26.39 33.59
C ALA A 531 -4.98 24.87 33.43
N PHE A 532 -3.74 24.40 33.36
CA PHE A 532 -3.43 22.96 33.25
C PHE A 532 -3.91 22.17 34.49
N LEU A 533 -3.64 22.68 35.70
CA LEU A 533 -4.03 22.06 36.96
C LEU A 533 -5.52 22.22 37.32
N SER A 534 -6.27 23.07 36.63
CA SER A 534 -7.71 23.26 36.84
C SER A 534 -8.55 22.05 36.44
N TYR A 535 -8.02 21.19 35.57
CA TYR A 535 -8.70 19.97 35.18
C TYR A 535 -8.50 18.86 36.21
N PRO A 536 -9.58 18.42 36.96
CA PRO A 536 -9.44 17.50 38.06
C PRO A 536 -8.78 16.18 37.70
N SER A 537 -9.05 15.62 36.50
CA SER A 537 -8.46 14.37 36.04
C SER A 537 -6.95 14.50 35.80
N ILE A 538 -6.52 15.57 35.13
CA ILE A 538 -5.10 15.85 34.89
C ILE A 538 -4.38 16.08 36.22
N ARG A 539 -4.96 16.92 37.07
CA ARG A 539 -4.42 17.22 38.41
C ARG A 539 -4.25 15.94 39.24
N ALA A 540 -5.23 15.04 39.24
CA ALA A 540 -5.13 13.78 39.95
C ALA A 540 -3.95 12.91 39.49
N ILE A 541 -3.59 12.98 38.21
CA ILE A 541 -2.46 12.24 37.62
C ILE A 541 -1.14 12.91 38.01
N VAL A 542 -0.99 14.23 37.74
CA VAL A 542 0.31 14.93 37.86
C VAL A 542 0.64 15.38 39.30
N SER A 543 -0.30 15.32 40.22
CA SER A 543 -0.11 15.62 41.65
C SER A 543 0.14 14.37 42.49
N ALA A 544 0.39 13.23 41.89
CA ALA A 544 0.86 12.06 42.60
C ALA A 544 2.32 12.29 43.04
N PRO A 545 2.69 12.33 44.31
CA PRO A 545 4.09 12.51 44.66
C PRO A 545 4.99 11.43 44.10
N VAL A 546 4.54 10.20 44.11
CA VAL A 546 5.23 9.03 43.53
C VAL A 546 4.44 8.53 42.33
N SER A 547 5.11 8.43 41.16
CA SER A 547 4.51 7.91 39.94
C SER A 547 4.24 6.42 40.07
N THR A 548 3.03 6.00 39.68
CA THR A 548 2.75 4.59 39.41
C THR A 548 3.14 4.18 38.01
N ILE A 549 3.03 5.11 37.06
CA ILE A 549 3.53 4.95 35.69
C ILE A 549 4.96 5.51 35.63
N ARG A 550 5.94 4.61 35.51
CA ARG A 550 7.37 4.95 35.46
C ARG A 550 7.99 4.54 34.15
N PRO A 551 8.24 5.45 33.21
CA PRO A 551 8.79 5.15 31.89
C PRO A 551 10.10 4.37 31.94
N ARG A 552 11.02 4.69 32.87
CA ARG A 552 12.27 3.94 33.02
C ARG A 552 12.03 2.46 33.30
N ARG A 553 11.15 2.14 34.25
CA ARG A 553 10.81 0.75 34.59
C ARG A 553 10.14 0.03 33.42
N ILE A 554 9.17 0.69 32.78
CA ILE A 554 8.44 0.15 31.62
C ILE A 554 9.42 -0.18 30.48
N MET A 555 10.35 0.72 30.18
CA MET A 555 11.39 0.48 29.18
C MET A 555 12.30 -0.70 29.54
N ASP A 556 12.79 -0.74 30.79
CA ASP A 556 13.80 -1.74 31.22
C ASP A 556 13.15 -3.13 31.39
N ALA A 557 11.86 -3.21 31.74
CA ALA A 557 11.10 -4.45 31.81
C ALA A 557 10.58 -4.92 30.43
N GLY A 558 10.66 -4.08 29.38
CA GLY A 558 10.08 -4.36 28.08
C GLY A 558 8.56 -4.41 28.11
N GLU A 559 7.93 -3.65 29.00
CA GLU A 559 6.47 -3.55 29.16
C GLU A 559 5.83 -2.59 28.15
N VAL A 560 4.53 -2.52 28.13
CA VAL A 560 3.75 -1.70 27.20
C VAL A 560 3.00 -0.61 27.96
N LEU A 561 3.03 0.63 27.44
CA LEU A 561 2.20 1.72 27.95
C LEU A 561 1.30 2.24 26.82
N LEU A 562 0.01 2.25 27.06
CA LEU A 562 -0.98 2.89 26.19
C LEU A 562 -1.40 4.21 26.82
N VAL A 563 -1.24 5.33 26.11
CA VAL A 563 -1.54 6.68 26.59
C VAL A 563 -2.68 7.24 25.76
N ASP A 564 -3.85 7.35 26.36
CA ASP A 564 -5.04 7.98 25.78
C ASP A 564 -5.15 9.44 26.25
N LEU A 565 -4.93 10.36 25.32
CA LEU A 565 -4.99 11.79 25.55
C LEU A 565 -6.35 12.40 25.17
N SER A 566 -7.29 11.58 24.72
CA SER A 566 -8.63 12.06 24.34
C SER A 566 -9.36 12.72 25.52
N ARG A 567 -10.31 13.58 25.20
CA ARG A 567 -11.19 14.26 26.17
C ARG A 567 -10.52 15.22 27.17
N ALA A 568 -9.22 15.53 26.99
CA ALA A 568 -8.50 16.46 27.88
C ALA A 568 -8.45 17.93 27.34
N GLY A 569 -8.97 18.15 26.14
CA GLY A 569 -8.80 19.43 25.41
C GLY A 569 -7.40 19.52 24.77
N GLY A 570 -7.31 20.10 23.55
CA GLY A 570 -6.11 20.03 22.72
C GLY A 570 -4.81 20.46 23.41
N ASP A 571 -4.76 21.68 23.96
CA ASP A 571 -3.54 22.22 24.57
C ASP A 571 -3.06 21.40 25.77
N ASN A 572 -3.99 20.89 26.61
CA ASN A 572 -3.65 20.07 27.76
C ASN A 572 -3.18 18.67 27.35
N ALA A 573 -3.83 18.08 26.35
CA ALA A 573 -3.43 16.78 25.80
C ALA A 573 -2.02 16.86 25.20
N TRP A 574 -1.74 17.94 24.46
CA TRP A 574 -0.43 18.15 23.84
C TRP A 574 0.67 18.39 24.87
N LEU A 575 0.39 19.24 25.88
CA LEU A 575 1.35 19.43 26.97
C LEU A 575 1.62 18.11 27.73
N PHE A 576 0.58 17.38 28.10
CA PHE A 576 0.76 16.14 28.81
C PHE A 576 1.53 15.09 28.00
N GLY A 577 1.18 14.89 26.72
CA GLY A 577 1.90 14.00 25.82
C GLY A 577 3.36 14.43 25.63
N GLY A 578 3.61 15.73 25.50
CA GLY A 578 4.96 16.29 25.47
C GLY A 578 5.77 16.01 26.73
N LEU A 579 5.14 16.10 27.91
CA LEU A 579 5.77 15.75 29.21
C LEU A 579 6.07 14.26 29.31
N VAL A 580 5.19 13.38 28.79
CA VAL A 580 5.45 11.94 28.69
C VAL A 580 6.67 11.68 27.82
N ILE A 581 6.75 12.28 26.63
CA ILE A 581 7.89 12.14 25.70
C ILE A 581 9.17 12.66 26.37
N ALA A 582 9.10 13.83 27.04
CA ALA A 582 10.24 14.40 27.74
C ALA A 582 10.74 13.48 28.85
N ARG A 583 9.83 12.84 29.58
CA ARG A 583 10.20 11.87 30.60
C ARG A 583 10.88 10.62 30.02
N TYR A 584 10.35 10.07 28.92
CA TYR A 584 11.01 8.98 28.21
C TYR A 584 12.42 9.34 27.76
N TYR A 585 12.62 10.58 27.27
CA TYR A 585 13.95 11.05 26.87
C TYR A 585 14.91 11.15 28.07
N VAL A 586 14.50 11.77 29.17
CA VAL A 586 15.30 11.86 30.42
C VAL A 586 15.69 10.47 30.91
N ASP A 587 14.73 9.56 31.00
CA ASP A 587 14.93 8.20 31.48
C ASP A 587 15.82 7.36 30.52
N ALA A 588 15.72 7.64 29.22
CA ALA A 588 16.63 7.03 28.23
C ALA A 588 18.08 7.52 28.41
N LEU A 589 18.28 8.82 28.64
CA LEU A 589 19.62 9.35 28.96
C LEU A 589 20.23 8.65 30.18
N GLY A 590 19.42 8.39 31.22
CA GLY A 590 19.85 7.62 32.41
C GLY A 590 20.32 6.18 32.09
N ARG A 591 19.96 5.60 30.94
CA ARG A 591 20.46 4.30 30.47
C ARG A 591 21.93 4.34 30.05
N GLN A 592 22.55 5.52 30.03
CA GLN A 592 24.01 5.61 29.79
C GLN A 592 24.82 4.74 30.77
N ALA A 593 24.31 4.55 31.98
CA ALA A 593 24.93 3.69 33.00
C ALA A 593 24.91 2.18 32.67
N LEU A 594 24.03 1.76 31.73
CA LEU A 594 23.91 0.36 31.28
C LEU A 594 24.80 0.10 30.08
N ALA A 595 25.37 -1.13 29.99
CA ALA A 595 26.01 -1.54 28.75
C ALA A 595 25.01 -1.55 27.56
N PRO A 596 25.46 -1.27 26.33
CA PRO A 596 24.56 -1.24 25.18
C PRO A 596 23.74 -2.52 24.97
N SER A 597 24.29 -3.68 25.28
CA SER A 597 23.63 -5.00 25.20
C SER A 597 22.57 -5.24 26.28
N GLU A 598 22.59 -4.47 27.37
CA GLU A 598 21.61 -4.58 28.47
C GLU A 598 20.42 -3.65 28.28
N ARG A 599 20.50 -2.72 27.32
CA ARG A 599 19.43 -1.77 27.04
C ARG A 599 18.31 -2.44 26.24
N VAL A 600 17.21 -2.73 26.90
CA VAL A 600 16.02 -3.30 26.24
C VAL A 600 15.45 -2.29 25.24
N PRO A 601 15.29 -2.65 23.96
CA PRO A 601 14.70 -1.75 22.97
C PRO A 601 13.25 -1.41 23.33
N HIS A 602 12.91 -0.12 23.20
CA HIS A 602 11.56 0.38 23.46
C HIS A 602 11.13 1.35 22.36
N THR A 603 9.95 1.17 21.80
CA THR A 603 9.44 2.00 20.69
C THR A 603 8.38 3.00 21.21
N LEU A 604 8.57 4.28 20.96
CA LEU A 604 7.52 5.28 21.11
C LEU A 604 6.76 5.39 19.79
N TYR A 605 5.52 4.95 19.75
CA TYR A 605 4.55 5.21 18.69
C TYR A 605 3.84 6.52 19.02
N VAL A 606 3.98 7.51 18.15
CA VAL A 606 3.41 8.84 18.35
C VAL A 606 2.54 9.18 17.16
N ASP A 607 1.22 9.11 17.35
CA ASP A 607 0.28 9.58 16.33
C ASP A 607 0.14 11.10 16.40
N GLU A 608 -0.08 11.76 15.25
CA GLU A 608 -0.16 13.22 15.11
C GLU A 608 1.03 13.94 15.77
N VAL A 609 2.24 13.49 15.44
CA VAL A 609 3.50 13.92 16.09
C VAL A 609 3.76 15.44 16.02
N GLN A 610 3.16 16.15 15.06
CA GLN A 610 3.24 17.61 14.96
C GLN A 610 2.71 18.33 16.20
N ASN A 611 1.85 17.68 17.00
CA ASN A 611 1.33 18.23 18.24
C ASN A 611 2.34 18.18 19.39
N PHE A 612 3.46 17.44 19.21
CA PHE A 612 4.45 17.17 20.24
C PHE A 612 5.88 17.57 19.84
N ASP A 613 6.02 18.56 18.95
CA ASP A 613 7.33 19.03 18.50
C ASP A 613 8.10 19.74 19.64
N THR A 614 8.76 18.95 20.45
CA THR A 614 9.55 19.36 21.60
C THR A 614 11.03 19.08 21.40
N SER A 615 11.87 19.76 22.19
CA SER A 615 13.31 19.48 22.26
C SER A 615 13.59 18.02 22.64
N ALA A 616 12.77 17.42 23.51
CA ALA A 616 12.86 16.01 23.87
C ALA A 616 12.61 15.08 22.68
N LEU A 617 11.61 15.38 21.85
CA LEU A 617 11.33 14.60 20.63
C LEU A 617 12.47 14.73 19.62
N ARG A 618 12.97 15.96 19.41
CA ARG A 618 14.15 16.21 18.55
C ARG A 618 15.41 15.52 19.07
N GLY A 619 15.64 15.58 20.39
CA GLY A 619 16.74 14.87 21.07
C GLY A 619 16.63 13.35 20.92
N THR A 620 15.43 12.79 21.08
CA THR A 620 15.17 11.36 20.86
C THR A 620 15.43 10.96 19.42
N THR A 621 15.03 11.79 18.44
CA THR A 621 15.30 11.54 17.01
C THR A 621 16.82 11.56 16.72
N GLY A 622 17.60 12.40 17.40
CA GLY A 622 19.05 12.49 17.23
C GLY A 622 19.85 11.40 17.97
N GLU A 623 19.48 11.11 19.20
CA GLU A 623 20.30 10.31 20.11
C GLU A 623 19.61 9.05 20.66
N GLY A 624 18.30 8.93 20.57
CA GLY A 624 17.50 7.85 21.17
C GLY A 624 18.04 6.46 20.85
N ARG A 625 18.53 6.26 19.62
CA ARG A 625 19.15 5.01 19.20
C ARG A 625 20.25 4.52 20.14
N LYS A 626 21.08 5.43 20.67
CA LYS A 626 22.18 5.09 21.58
C LYS A 626 21.67 4.44 22.88
N PHE A 627 20.45 4.82 23.28
CA PHE A 627 19.82 4.37 24.52
C PHE A 627 18.73 3.31 24.28
N ALA A 628 18.70 2.73 23.08
CA ALA A 628 17.68 1.77 22.64
C ALA A 628 16.23 2.31 22.71
N LEU A 629 16.06 3.64 22.59
CA LEU A 629 14.77 4.29 22.43
C LEU A 629 14.52 4.60 20.96
N ARG A 630 13.41 4.11 20.42
CA ARG A 630 13.01 4.16 19.01
C ARG A 630 11.80 5.06 18.85
N LEU A 631 11.61 5.66 17.67
CA LEU A 631 10.43 6.44 17.33
C LEU A 631 9.74 5.85 16.11
N ALA A 632 8.42 5.70 16.18
CA ALA A 632 7.53 5.48 15.05
C ALA A 632 6.49 6.61 15.07
N MET A 633 6.64 7.56 14.17
CA MET A 633 5.92 8.82 14.15
C MET A 633 4.93 8.88 13.00
N ALA A 634 3.72 9.41 13.21
CA ALA A 634 2.80 9.71 12.13
C ALA A 634 2.43 11.20 12.12
N THR A 635 2.34 11.78 10.91
CA THR A 635 1.91 13.16 10.68
C THR A 635 1.09 13.28 9.40
N GLN A 636 0.24 14.28 9.31
CA GLN A 636 -0.56 14.53 8.12
C GLN A 636 0.21 15.27 7.04
N TYR A 637 1.08 16.22 7.42
CA TYR A 637 1.86 17.07 6.53
C TYR A 637 3.27 17.24 7.08
N PHE A 638 4.27 17.20 6.22
CA PHE A 638 5.65 17.41 6.63
C PHE A 638 5.89 18.84 7.10
N ASP A 639 5.26 19.82 6.45
CA ASP A 639 5.36 21.23 6.83
C ASP A 639 4.67 21.59 8.15
N ALA A 640 3.81 20.70 8.69
CA ALA A 640 3.26 20.89 10.04
C ALA A 640 4.31 20.67 11.15
N LEU A 641 5.42 20.02 10.83
CA LEU A 641 6.56 19.86 11.74
C LEU A 641 7.41 21.12 11.76
N GLY A 642 7.91 21.50 12.91
CA GLY A 642 8.88 22.59 13.03
C GLY A 642 10.16 22.31 12.25
N ARG A 643 10.83 23.35 11.78
CA ARG A 643 12.05 23.23 10.94
C ARG A 643 13.15 22.37 11.56
N GLU A 644 13.35 22.48 12.87
CA GLU A 644 14.36 21.71 13.59
C GLU A 644 14.02 20.22 13.59
N LEU A 645 12.75 19.84 13.80
CA LEU A 645 12.29 18.46 13.75
C LEU A 645 12.36 17.90 12.32
N GLN A 646 11.99 18.70 11.31
CA GLN A 646 12.18 18.31 9.91
C GLN A 646 13.65 17.98 9.58
N GLN A 647 14.59 18.80 10.05
CA GLN A 647 16.03 18.55 9.87
C GLN A 647 16.49 17.30 10.61
N ALA A 648 16.03 17.11 11.86
CA ALA A 648 16.35 15.92 12.65
C ALA A 648 15.83 14.63 11.98
N ILE A 649 14.62 14.66 11.44
CA ILE A 649 14.01 13.54 10.72
C ILE A 649 14.83 13.20 9.47
N ARG A 650 15.15 14.20 8.63
CA ARG A 650 15.94 13.96 7.41
C ARG A 650 17.33 13.38 7.70
N ALA A 651 17.93 13.77 8.83
CA ALA A 651 19.27 13.30 9.20
C ALA A 651 19.28 11.89 9.82
N ASN A 652 18.22 11.51 10.55
CA ASN A 652 18.29 10.35 11.45
C ASN A 652 17.23 9.26 11.19
N VAL A 653 16.13 9.57 10.46
CA VAL A 653 15.06 8.62 10.20
C VAL A 653 15.37 7.78 8.96
N ALA A 654 15.54 6.47 9.15
CA ALA A 654 15.88 5.56 8.06
C ALA A 654 14.67 5.11 7.23
N THR A 655 13.50 4.99 7.87
CA THR A 655 12.29 4.55 7.19
C THR A 655 11.29 5.69 7.08
N VAL A 656 11.00 6.08 5.84
CA VAL A 656 9.99 7.12 5.53
C VAL A 656 8.90 6.48 4.67
N THR A 657 7.67 6.57 5.15
CA THR A 657 6.49 5.97 4.51
C THR A 657 5.50 7.06 4.11
N LEU A 658 5.13 7.10 2.84
CA LEU A 658 4.16 8.04 2.29
C LEU A 658 2.84 7.33 1.97
N LEU A 659 1.72 7.85 2.49
CA LEU A 659 0.37 7.37 2.25
C LEU A 659 -0.49 8.52 1.71
N GLN A 660 -0.71 8.58 0.40
CA GLN A 660 -1.46 9.67 -0.26
C GLN A 660 -0.99 11.07 0.22
N PRO A 661 0.28 11.43 0.05
CA PRO A 661 0.80 12.72 0.50
C PRO A 661 0.10 13.89 -0.20
N SER A 662 0.26 15.10 0.35
CA SER A 662 -0.09 16.34 -0.36
C SER A 662 0.81 16.55 -1.58
N ALA A 663 0.42 17.43 -2.49
CA ALA A 663 1.28 17.75 -3.65
C ALA A 663 2.61 18.39 -3.20
N ASP A 664 2.59 19.18 -2.14
CA ASP A 664 3.78 19.83 -1.61
C ASP A 664 4.72 18.83 -0.93
N ASP A 665 4.18 17.88 -0.14
CA ASP A 665 4.96 16.80 0.46
C ASP A 665 5.54 15.86 -0.61
N ALA A 666 4.75 15.51 -1.63
CA ALA A 666 5.20 14.68 -2.75
C ALA A 666 6.36 15.34 -3.51
N ARG A 667 6.29 16.66 -3.72
CA ARG A 667 7.36 17.44 -4.34
C ARG A 667 8.61 17.51 -3.46
N LEU A 668 8.41 17.75 -2.17
CA LEU A 668 9.49 17.89 -1.19
C LEU A 668 10.29 16.59 -1.01
N LEU A 669 9.62 15.45 -1.04
CA LEU A 669 10.22 14.13 -0.79
C LEU A 669 10.49 13.33 -2.08
N ARG A 670 10.26 13.92 -3.26
CA ARG A 670 10.40 13.27 -4.57
C ARG A 670 11.76 12.59 -4.75
N ASP A 671 12.83 13.29 -4.41
CA ASP A 671 14.19 12.79 -4.66
C ASP A 671 14.54 11.64 -3.72
N GLU A 672 13.97 11.62 -2.51
CA GLU A 672 14.12 10.53 -1.55
C GLU A 672 13.31 9.28 -1.94
N MET A 673 12.23 9.46 -2.69
CA MET A 673 11.31 8.40 -3.13
C MET A 673 11.60 7.92 -4.56
N ALA A 674 12.71 8.34 -5.17
CA ALA A 674 13.09 7.84 -6.50
C ALA A 674 13.20 6.30 -6.49
N PRO A 675 12.71 5.58 -7.53
CA PRO A 675 12.30 6.07 -8.84
C PRO A 675 10.81 6.45 -8.99
N LEU A 676 10.04 6.57 -7.90
CA LEU A 676 8.67 7.06 -7.97
C LEU A 676 8.67 8.56 -8.30
N THR A 677 7.73 8.96 -9.14
CA THR A 677 7.55 10.37 -9.52
C THR A 677 6.57 11.06 -8.56
N GLU A 678 6.55 12.40 -8.55
CA GLU A 678 5.55 13.19 -7.81
C GLU A 678 4.12 12.72 -8.14
N ARG A 679 3.85 12.41 -9.42
CA ARG A 679 2.55 11.90 -9.88
C ARG A 679 2.22 10.54 -9.26
N ASP A 680 3.19 9.63 -9.15
CA ASP A 680 3.00 8.32 -8.51
C ASP A 680 2.62 8.49 -7.04
N LEU A 681 3.33 9.38 -6.32
CA LEU A 681 3.13 9.62 -4.90
C LEU A 681 1.75 10.25 -4.61
N ILE A 682 1.33 11.26 -5.38
CA ILE A 682 0.02 11.91 -5.22
C ILE A 682 -1.13 10.94 -5.50
N ASN A 683 -0.93 10.02 -6.43
CA ASN A 683 -1.97 9.08 -6.88
C ASN A 683 -1.89 7.70 -6.18
N LEU A 684 -1.14 7.56 -5.10
CA LEU A 684 -1.16 6.34 -4.29
C LEU A 684 -2.61 5.98 -3.93
N PRO A 685 -3.07 4.75 -4.17
CA PRO A 685 -4.37 4.29 -3.71
C PRO A 685 -4.49 4.38 -2.18
N ARG A 686 -5.71 4.46 -1.67
CA ARG A 686 -5.96 4.36 -0.23
C ARG A 686 -5.42 3.04 0.31
N PHE A 687 -4.79 3.06 1.47
CA PHE A 687 -4.12 1.92 2.10
C PHE A 687 -2.91 1.37 1.32
N ARG A 688 -2.40 2.10 0.33
CA ARG A 688 -1.11 1.81 -0.29
C ARG A 688 -0.09 2.85 0.10
N MET A 689 1.11 2.42 0.35
CA MET A 689 2.21 3.24 0.78
C MET A 689 3.44 3.09 -0.13
N ALA A 690 4.18 4.18 -0.29
CA ALA A 690 5.53 4.19 -0.79
C ALA A 690 6.47 4.24 0.40
N VAL A 691 7.38 3.29 0.50
CA VAL A 691 8.29 3.11 1.63
C VAL A 691 9.72 3.25 1.15
N ARG A 692 10.43 4.26 1.66
CA ARG A 692 11.88 4.34 1.59
C ARG A 692 12.45 3.72 2.86
N THR A 693 13.28 2.74 2.73
CA THR A 693 13.95 2.07 3.85
C THR A 693 15.37 1.64 3.45
N GLU A 694 16.17 1.22 4.40
CA GLU A 694 17.51 0.75 4.14
C GLU A 694 17.53 -0.78 4.25
N LEU A 695 17.87 -1.46 3.16
CA LEU A 695 17.98 -2.92 3.13
C LEU A 695 19.40 -3.28 2.68
N GLU A 696 20.07 -4.14 3.44
CA GLU A 696 21.44 -4.59 3.14
C GLU A 696 22.46 -3.44 3.00
N GLY A 697 22.20 -2.30 3.66
CA GLY A 697 23.05 -1.11 3.61
C GLY A 697 22.72 -0.13 2.49
N ASP A 698 21.79 -0.49 1.58
CA ASP A 698 21.36 0.36 0.49
C ASP A 698 19.99 0.98 0.77
N ALA A 699 19.81 2.25 0.42
CA ALA A 699 18.51 2.88 0.41
C ALA A 699 17.64 2.27 -0.70
N ARG A 700 16.50 1.72 -0.33
CA ARG A 700 15.53 1.09 -1.22
C ARG A 700 14.18 1.78 -1.12
N VAL A 701 13.55 1.96 -2.27
CA VAL A 701 12.16 2.41 -2.34
C VAL A 701 11.30 1.26 -2.87
N LEU A 702 10.23 0.98 -2.17
CA LEU A 702 9.25 -0.06 -2.53
C LEU A 702 7.82 0.46 -2.31
N THR A 703 6.84 -0.23 -2.85
CA THR A 703 5.43 0.02 -2.55
C THR A 703 4.83 -1.18 -1.84
N ALA A 704 4.02 -0.92 -0.83
CA ALA A 704 3.33 -1.96 -0.07
C ALA A 704 1.90 -1.52 0.24
N ASP A 705 1.02 -2.47 0.50
CA ASP A 705 -0.28 -2.19 1.09
C ASP A 705 -0.12 -2.16 2.63
N VAL A 706 -0.92 -1.36 3.31
CA VAL A 706 -0.96 -1.23 4.77
C VAL A 706 -1.24 -2.59 5.39
N LEU A 707 -0.64 -2.88 6.53
CA LEU A 707 -0.94 -4.09 7.31
C LEU A 707 -2.41 -4.12 7.72
N PRO A 708 -3.03 -5.30 7.79
CA PRO A 708 -4.41 -5.42 8.25
C PRO A 708 -4.53 -4.99 9.72
N GLU A 709 -5.68 -4.47 10.09
CA GLU A 709 -5.99 -4.19 11.50
C GLU A 709 -5.85 -5.47 12.33
N PRO A 710 -5.33 -5.36 13.58
CA PRO A 710 -5.26 -6.52 14.46
C PRO A 710 -6.68 -7.04 14.77
N PRO A 711 -6.82 -8.35 14.96
CA PRO A 711 -8.13 -8.92 15.31
C PRO A 711 -8.60 -8.43 16.67
N SER A 712 -9.90 -8.17 16.83
CA SER A 712 -10.54 -7.94 18.12
C SER A 712 -10.54 -9.25 18.92
N LEU A 713 -9.96 -9.22 20.12
CA LEU A 713 -9.91 -10.34 21.06
C LEU A 713 -10.84 -10.14 22.27
N GLY A 714 -11.49 -8.99 22.39
CA GLY A 714 -12.37 -8.64 23.52
C GLY A 714 -11.62 -8.44 24.84
N SER A 715 -10.33 -8.11 24.79
CA SER A 715 -9.46 -8.08 25.97
C SER A 715 -9.43 -6.74 26.71
N ALA A 716 -10.09 -5.71 26.20
CA ALA A 716 -10.05 -4.35 26.75
C ALA A 716 -10.40 -4.29 28.26
N ASP A 717 -11.47 -4.96 28.68
CA ASP A 717 -11.87 -4.96 30.08
C ASP A 717 -10.89 -5.72 31.00
N LEU A 718 -10.27 -6.78 30.50
CA LEU A 718 -9.24 -7.52 31.24
C LEU A 718 -8.03 -6.62 31.48
N VAL A 719 -7.53 -5.97 30.44
CA VAL A 719 -6.38 -5.07 30.52
C VAL A 719 -6.65 -3.91 31.47
N ARG A 720 -7.84 -3.29 31.41
CA ARG A 720 -8.24 -2.21 32.31
C ARG A 720 -8.20 -2.68 33.76
N ARG A 721 -8.86 -3.80 34.11
CA ARG A 721 -8.85 -4.34 35.45
C ARG A 721 -7.45 -4.65 35.99
N LEU A 722 -6.58 -5.23 35.17
CA LEU A 722 -5.20 -5.53 35.59
C LEU A 722 -4.38 -4.26 35.78
N SER A 723 -4.52 -3.26 34.88
CA SER A 723 -3.86 -1.97 35.00
C SER A 723 -4.40 -1.19 36.21
N ASP A 724 -5.73 -1.23 36.51
CA ASP A 724 -6.32 -0.60 37.68
C ASP A 724 -5.77 -1.20 38.98
N ALA A 725 -5.71 -2.54 39.06
CA ALA A 725 -5.19 -3.23 40.24
C ALA A 725 -3.70 -2.93 40.51
N ARG A 726 -2.90 -2.71 39.46
CA ARG A 726 -1.45 -2.49 39.57
C ARG A 726 -1.08 -1.02 39.69
N ASP A 727 -1.72 -0.17 38.91
CA ASP A 727 -1.22 1.19 38.58
C ASP A 727 -2.10 2.30 39.24
N SER A 728 -3.27 1.98 39.82
CA SER A 728 -4.11 2.99 40.48
C SER A 728 -3.49 3.48 41.77
N ARG A 729 -3.71 4.75 42.13
CA ARG A 729 -3.22 5.35 43.38
C ARG A 729 -3.77 4.68 44.67
N GLY A 730 -4.87 3.95 44.57
CA GLY A 730 -5.45 3.20 45.69
C GLY A 730 -4.84 1.81 45.91
N GLY A 731 -4.05 1.29 45.02
CA GLY A 731 -3.39 -0.02 45.10
C GLY A 731 -2.06 -0.04 45.86
N LEU A 732 -1.59 1.11 46.35
CA LEU A 732 -0.34 1.25 47.13
C LEU A 732 -0.62 1.28 48.66
N ALA A 733 -1.72 0.66 49.13
CA ALA A 733 -2.00 0.49 50.57
C ALA A 733 -1.33 -0.79 51.10
#